data_45e7d0ab6b4c3641ae3ca70d2a76e44e
#
_entry.id   45e7d0ab6b4c3641ae3ca70d2a76e44e
#
_cell.length_a   1.000
_cell.length_b   1.000
_cell.length_c   1.000
_cell.angle_alpha   90.00
_cell.angle_beta   90.00
_cell.angle_gamma   90.00
#
_symmetry.space_group_name_H-M   'P 1'
#
loop_
_entity.id
_entity.type
_entity.pdbx_description
1 polymer ?
#
loop_
_entity_poly.entity_id
_entity_poly.type
_entity_poly.pdbx_seq_one_letter_code
_entity_poly.pdbx_strand_id
1 'polypeptide(L)'
;MSTKYTHLFSPIKVGGTELPNRIAMMPMGVFSPRLLDPKTGAYTKDGADYYIERAKGGTGLIVTGVVPIIPMPGKNPVNFPDEYVEKMRYLTEGVHKYGSKIFIQFTAMTGRAAHITNEIEWKMLPAPAPIQNVWDPTIQNRGITKEEIKKYIENFAQAAYLVKQAGGDGVEVHAVHEGYLLDQFAISFYNKRTDEYGGSLENRLRFAKEIVEAIKAKCGKEFPVSVRYSVRSYVKDFNRGALPWEEFEEKGRDLAEGIQVAKMLESFGYDMLDCDNGSYDSWFWPHPPMYMPKACNLKDVQEVKKAVNIPVVCAGRFDDPELAEQAIEEGKIDIMGMGRPLLADPELGHKFYEGRLEDVRPCISCHQGCLGRIFQGRDISCAVNPACGREKSYALTEAEKKKKVLVIGGGLGGMEAARVCALRGHEVDLYEKTDHLGGVFVAAATPDFKEDDRHLLAWYKKQMKDLPIQVHMNTEVTEDMTKGYDEIFVATGAKERKLEIPGFDSPHVTYAFETLRDGSIQIDGENVLIIGGGLTGCEIAYMFAREGKKVTIVEMTETILNAFGLSAANYNMLMEILDYYKVKVIKNAVVEEFRDGKAIVAETVKNYPNVANRAKLMFALGPQGMKVKHEIPADHIVVSVGYLPDDRLYEQIKGDHVYLIGDAKRPTNVMDAIWAAYEIAKDI
;
A
#
# COMPACT_ATOMS: atom_id res chain seq x y z
N MET A 1 20.25 -23.00 -16.10
CA MET A 1 19.06 -23.83 -15.87
C MET A 1 17.91 -23.17 -16.59
N SER A 2 17.01 -23.92 -17.24
CA SER A 2 15.78 -23.33 -17.82
C SER A 2 14.76 -23.13 -16.71
N THR A 3 14.04 -22.01 -16.73
CA THR A 3 12.94 -21.75 -15.80
C THR A 3 11.78 -22.72 -16.02
N LYS A 4 10.98 -23.01 -15.00
CA LYS A 4 9.69 -23.70 -15.13
C LYS A 4 8.57 -22.79 -15.65
N TYR A 5 8.75 -21.46 -15.60
CA TYR A 5 7.77 -20.45 -16.00
C TYR A 5 8.05 -19.97 -17.42
N THR A 6 7.81 -20.83 -18.41
CA THR A 6 8.22 -20.60 -19.82
C THR A 6 7.44 -19.50 -20.51
N HIS A 7 6.16 -19.32 -20.17
CA HIS A 7 5.33 -18.24 -20.73
C HIS A 7 5.68 -16.89 -20.09
N LEU A 8 5.82 -16.84 -18.76
CA LEU A 8 6.17 -15.62 -18.04
C LEU A 8 7.53 -15.05 -18.47
N PHE A 9 8.49 -15.93 -18.82
CA PHE A 9 9.82 -15.54 -19.28
C PHE A 9 9.99 -15.59 -20.82
N SER A 10 8.89 -15.65 -21.57
CA SER A 10 8.92 -15.48 -23.02
C SER A 10 8.86 -13.99 -23.41
N PRO A 11 9.50 -13.57 -24.53
CA PRO A 11 9.41 -12.21 -25.00
C PRO A 11 8.00 -11.85 -25.47
N ILE A 12 7.69 -10.54 -25.51
CA ILE A 12 6.44 -10.02 -26.03
C ILE A 12 6.67 -8.64 -26.66
N LYS A 13 5.91 -8.32 -27.71
CA LYS A 13 5.96 -7.03 -28.42
C LYS A 13 4.89 -6.07 -27.95
N VAL A 14 5.29 -4.81 -27.68
CA VAL A 14 4.41 -3.69 -27.39
C VAL A 14 4.74 -2.57 -28.38
N GLY A 15 3.87 -2.28 -29.33
CA GLY A 15 4.19 -1.39 -30.45
C GLY A 15 5.45 -1.85 -31.18
N GLY A 16 6.41 -0.95 -31.36
CA GLY A 16 7.71 -1.26 -31.96
C GLY A 16 8.76 -1.86 -31.02
N THR A 17 8.47 -2.04 -29.73
CA THR A 17 9.42 -2.49 -28.71
C THR A 17 9.18 -3.93 -28.30
N GLU A 18 10.24 -4.76 -28.23
CA GLU A 18 10.21 -6.12 -27.69
C GLU A 18 10.66 -6.12 -26.23
N LEU A 19 9.82 -6.66 -25.34
CA LEU A 19 10.11 -6.88 -23.92
C LEU A 19 10.77 -8.25 -23.77
N PRO A 20 11.83 -8.41 -22.93
CA PRO A 20 12.55 -9.67 -22.77
C PRO A 20 11.78 -10.75 -22.01
N ASN A 21 10.83 -10.37 -21.19
CA ASN A 21 9.92 -11.24 -20.45
C ASN A 21 8.61 -10.50 -20.15
N ARG A 22 7.66 -11.21 -19.52
CA ARG A 22 6.31 -10.71 -19.24
C ARG A 22 6.12 -10.25 -17.78
N ILE A 23 7.19 -9.78 -17.14
CA ILE A 23 7.16 -9.17 -15.80
C ILE A 23 7.31 -7.67 -15.96
N ALA A 24 6.32 -6.91 -15.50
CA ALA A 24 6.35 -5.46 -15.56
C ALA A 24 6.26 -4.82 -14.16
N MET A 25 7.13 -3.84 -13.91
CA MET A 25 6.98 -2.93 -12.77
C MET A 25 5.92 -1.89 -13.09
N MET A 26 4.83 -1.91 -12.32
CA MET A 26 3.76 -0.93 -12.47
C MET A 26 4.09 0.39 -11.78
N PRO A 27 3.49 1.50 -12.26
CA PRO A 27 3.78 2.83 -11.75
C PRO A 27 3.56 2.96 -10.25
N MET A 28 4.58 3.47 -9.57
CA MET A 28 4.52 3.84 -8.15
C MET A 28 4.96 5.29 -8.01
N GLY A 29 4.14 6.14 -7.39
CA GLY A 29 4.42 7.57 -7.27
C GLY A 29 5.73 7.87 -6.54
N VAL A 30 6.59 8.68 -7.14
CA VAL A 30 7.86 9.17 -6.58
C VAL A 30 7.89 10.69 -6.67
N PHE A 31 7.33 11.38 -5.68
CA PHE A 31 7.09 12.82 -5.74
C PHE A 31 8.08 13.66 -4.95
N SER A 32 8.96 13.05 -4.17
CA SER A 32 9.90 13.81 -3.35
C SER A 32 10.99 14.46 -4.19
N PRO A 33 11.49 15.65 -3.79
CA PRO A 33 12.60 16.32 -4.47
C PRO A 33 13.90 15.53 -4.54
N ARG A 34 14.06 14.54 -3.66
CA ARG A 34 15.22 13.65 -3.67
C ARG A 34 15.18 12.66 -4.84
N LEU A 35 14.00 12.23 -5.27
CA LEU A 35 13.80 11.21 -6.31
C LEU A 35 13.39 11.82 -7.66
N LEU A 36 12.67 12.94 -7.64
CA LEU A 36 12.17 13.61 -8.84
C LEU A 36 12.57 15.10 -8.78
N ASP A 37 13.30 15.55 -9.77
CA ASP A 37 13.74 16.94 -9.88
C ASP A 37 12.55 17.91 -9.91
N PRO A 38 12.44 18.83 -8.94
CA PRO A 38 11.29 19.72 -8.84
C PRO A 38 11.21 20.76 -9.96
N LYS A 39 12.29 20.98 -10.71
CA LYS A 39 12.36 21.94 -11.82
C LYS A 39 11.90 21.28 -13.14
N THR A 40 12.52 20.16 -13.47
CA THR A 40 12.37 19.53 -14.79
C THR A 40 11.35 18.40 -14.81
N GLY A 41 11.02 17.80 -13.65
CA GLY A 41 10.27 16.54 -13.56
C GLY A 41 11.06 15.31 -14.03
N ALA A 42 12.37 15.44 -14.28
CA ALA A 42 13.25 14.29 -14.55
C ALA A 42 13.55 13.53 -13.25
N TYR A 43 13.86 12.25 -13.36
CA TYR A 43 14.36 11.49 -12.21
C TYR A 43 15.77 11.96 -11.83
N THR A 44 15.98 12.17 -10.54
CA THR A 44 17.33 12.40 -10.00
C THR A 44 18.14 11.11 -10.13
N LYS A 45 19.44 11.17 -9.78
CA LYS A 45 20.24 9.96 -9.74
C LYS A 45 19.70 8.91 -8.77
N ASP A 46 19.26 9.31 -7.58
CA ASP A 46 18.64 8.41 -6.61
C ASP A 46 17.31 7.83 -7.14
N GLY A 47 16.50 8.66 -7.81
CA GLY A 47 15.26 8.20 -8.44
C GLY A 47 15.51 7.24 -9.60
N ALA A 48 16.58 7.44 -10.36
CA ALA A 48 17.00 6.52 -11.41
C ALA A 48 17.53 5.19 -10.83
N ASP A 49 18.37 5.24 -9.81
CA ASP A 49 18.92 4.06 -9.13
C ASP A 49 17.81 3.16 -8.56
N TYR A 50 16.71 3.76 -8.08
CA TYR A 50 15.52 3.02 -7.65
C TYR A 50 14.95 2.13 -8.77
N TYR A 51 14.83 2.61 -10.01
CA TYR A 51 14.34 1.81 -11.15
C TYR A 51 15.41 0.84 -11.67
N ILE A 52 16.66 1.28 -11.72
CA ILE A 52 17.80 0.47 -12.21
C ILE A 52 17.96 -0.79 -11.36
N GLU A 53 17.74 -0.73 -10.04
CA GLU A 53 17.83 -1.90 -9.17
C GLU A 53 16.78 -2.96 -9.51
N ARG A 54 15.55 -2.58 -9.93
CA ARG A 54 14.51 -3.53 -10.39
C ARG A 54 14.82 -4.11 -11.76
N ALA A 55 15.41 -3.32 -12.65
CA ALA A 55 15.91 -3.83 -13.92
C ALA A 55 17.02 -4.86 -13.71
N LYS A 56 17.99 -4.57 -12.83
CA LYS A 56 19.03 -5.50 -12.40
C LYS A 56 18.45 -6.79 -11.81
N GLY A 57 17.31 -6.72 -11.13
CA GLY A 57 16.60 -7.86 -10.54
C GLY A 57 15.77 -8.70 -11.53
N GLY A 58 15.82 -8.42 -12.83
CA GLY A 58 15.22 -9.25 -13.89
C GLY A 58 13.80 -8.83 -14.32
N THR A 59 13.34 -7.62 -13.96
CA THR A 59 12.07 -7.07 -14.46
C THR A 59 12.18 -6.71 -15.94
N GLY A 60 11.28 -7.20 -16.80
CA GLY A 60 11.33 -6.99 -18.25
C GLY A 60 10.93 -5.60 -18.70
N LEU A 61 9.87 -5.04 -18.10
CA LEU A 61 9.40 -3.67 -18.35
C LEU A 61 9.37 -2.86 -17.05
N ILE A 62 9.90 -1.67 -17.08
CA ILE A 62 9.76 -0.66 -16.02
C ILE A 62 8.81 0.42 -16.52
N VAL A 63 7.64 0.57 -15.89
CA VAL A 63 6.81 1.77 -16.05
C VAL A 63 7.02 2.66 -14.84
N THR A 64 7.49 3.88 -15.08
CA THR A 64 7.85 4.79 -13.97
C THR A 64 6.62 5.32 -13.26
N GLY A 65 6.78 5.86 -12.05
CA GLY A 65 5.75 6.66 -11.38
C GLY A 65 5.39 7.90 -12.18
N VAL A 66 4.23 8.47 -11.90
CA VAL A 66 3.66 9.57 -12.69
C VAL A 66 4.53 10.82 -12.69
N VAL A 67 4.75 11.37 -13.89
CA VAL A 67 5.33 12.72 -14.09
C VAL A 67 4.20 13.66 -14.54
N PRO A 68 3.93 14.75 -13.80
CA PRO A 68 2.88 15.68 -14.16
C PRO A 68 3.18 16.45 -15.45
N ILE A 69 2.19 16.53 -16.35
CA ILE A 69 2.24 17.32 -17.60
C ILE A 69 1.25 18.48 -17.50
N ILE A 70 1.46 19.34 -16.52
CA ILE A 70 0.56 20.48 -16.28
C ILE A 70 1.04 21.66 -17.13
N PRO A 71 0.13 22.43 -17.79
CA PRO A 71 0.50 23.64 -18.51
C PRO A 71 0.75 24.83 -17.58
N MET A 72 1.61 24.64 -16.56
CA MET A 72 1.98 25.64 -15.55
C MET A 72 3.51 25.72 -15.43
N PRO A 73 4.08 26.84 -14.91
CA PRO A 73 5.51 26.94 -14.60
C PRO A 73 5.94 25.88 -13.55
N GLY A 74 7.13 25.29 -13.72
CA GLY A 74 7.71 24.28 -12.82
C GLY A 74 7.38 22.83 -13.22
N LYS A 75 7.94 21.84 -12.59
CA LYS A 75 7.79 20.37 -12.70
C LYS A 75 7.26 19.81 -14.04
N ASN A 76 7.65 20.41 -15.16
CA ASN A 76 7.18 20.02 -16.47
C ASN A 76 8.37 19.82 -17.41
N PRO A 77 8.57 18.61 -17.96
CA PRO A 77 9.64 18.32 -18.93
C PRO A 77 9.71 19.32 -20.08
N VAL A 78 8.56 19.78 -20.56
CA VAL A 78 8.42 20.66 -21.72
C VAL A 78 9.05 22.05 -21.49
N ASN A 79 9.15 22.50 -20.25
CA ASN A 79 9.72 23.81 -19.92
C ASN A 79 11.25 23.81 -19.92
N PHE A 80 11.90 22.65 -19.79
CA PHE A 80 13.37 22.48 -19.68
C PHE A 80 13.84 21.27 -20.51
N PRO A 81 13.62 21.27 -21.83
CA PRO A 81 13.75 20.07 -22.66
C PRO A 81 15.16 19.46 -22.65
N ASP A 82 16.21 20.27 -22.83
CA ASP A 82 17.59 19.77 -22.90
C ASP A 82 18.05 19.19 -21.57
N GLU A 83 17.77 19.89 -20.46
CA GLU A 83 18.11 19.44 -19.10
C GLU A 83 17.33 18.17 -18.74
N TYR A 84 16.07 18.05 -19.16
CA TYR A 84 15.27 16.84 -18.95
C TYR A 84 15.89 15.64 -19.70
N VAL A 85 16.20 15.79 -20.98
CA VAL A 85 16.79 14.74 -21.80
C VAL A 85 18.14 14.29 -21.23
N GLU A 86 19.00 15.21 -20.83
CA GLU A 86 20.30 14.89 -20.24
C GLU A 86 20.16 14.04 -18.95
N LYS A 87 19.29 14.48 -18.03
CA LYS A 87 19.06 13.76 -16.76
C LYS A 87 18.45 12.38 -16.99
N MET A 88 17.51 12.26 -17.92
CA MET A 88 16.81 11.00 -18.18
C MET A 88 17.70 9.93 -18.82
N ARG A 89 18.77 10.30 -19.53
CA ARG A 89 19.71 9.34 -20.13
C ARG A 89 20.35 8.40 -19.09
N TYR A 90 20.71 8.92 -17.93
CA TYR A 90 21.24 8.07 -16.85
C TYR A 90 20.26 6.95 -16.46
N LEU A 91 18.98 7.25 -16.40
CA LEU A 91 17.93 6.27 -16.10
C LEU A 91 17.79 5.26 -17.26
N THR A 92 17.61 5.73 -18.50
CA THR A 92 17.34 4.85 -19.64
C THR A 92 18.53 3.93 -19.94
N GLU A 93 19.74 4.46 -19.99
CA GLU A 93 20.97 3.68 -20.15
C GLU A 93 21.20 2.68 -19.01
N GLY A 94 20.90 3.09 -17.77
CA GLY A 94 21.03 2.23 -16.60
C GLY A 94 20.05 1.04 -16.62
N VAL A 95 18.82 1.25 -17.07
CA VAL A 95 17.82 0.18 -17.24
C VAL A 95 18.19 -0.74 -18.39
N HIS A 96 18.59 -0.18 -19.53
CA HIS A 96 19.00 -0.94 -20.71
C HIS A 96 20.22 -1.83 -20.49
N LYS A 97 21.14 -1.43 -19.61
CA LYS A 97 22.31 -2.23 -19.23
C LYS A 97 21.94 -3.65 -18.77
N TYR A 98 20.74 -3.84 -18.22
CA TYR A 98 20.22 -5.12 -17.75
C TYR A 98 19.22 -5.76 -18.73
N GLY A 99 19.06 -5.21 -19.94
CA GLY A 99 18.16 -5.72 -20.96
C GLY A 99 16.69 -5.35 -20.78
N SER A 100 16.33 -4.70 -19.70
CA SER A 100 14.96 -4.23 -19.42
C SER A 100 14.57 -3.07 -20.34
N LYS A 101 13.27 -2.85 -20.51
CA LYS A 101 12.67 -1.72 -21.22
C LYS A 101 12.04 -0.74 -20.26
N ILE A 102 11.95 0.54 -20.68
CA ILE A 102 11.43 1.60 -19.80
C ILE A 102 10.42 2.50 -20.52
N PHE A 103 9.24 2.62 -19.91
CA PHE A 103 8.19 3.57 -20.29
C PHE A 103 8.05 4.63 -19.21
N ILE A 104 7.94 5.89 -19.61
CA ILE A 104 7.73 7.00 -18.69
C ILE A 104 6.24 7.30 -18.61
N GLN A 105 5.67 7.22 -17.39
CA GLN A 105 4.25 7.52 -17.20
C GLN A 105 4.03 9.02 -17.02
N PHE A 106 3.10 9.59 -17.80
CA PHE A 106 2.67 10.98 -17.73
C PHE A 106 1.22 11.11 -17.29
N THR A 107 0.90 12.19 -16.55
CA THR A 107 -0.46 12.44 -16.05
C THR A 107 -0.92 13.88 -16.28
N ALA A 108 -2.21 14.04 -16.61
CA ALA A 108 -2.92 15.31 -16.58
C ALA A 108 -3.39 15.71 -15.17
N MET A 109 -2.82 15.09 -14.12
CA MET A 109 -3.16 15.27 -12.71
C MET A 109 -4.50 14.67 -12.27
N THR A 110 -4.76 14.85 -10.98
CA THR A 110 -5.79 14.13 -10.21
C THR A 110 -7.20 14.72 -10.34
N GLY A 111 -7.38 15.84 -11.05
CA GLY A 111 -8.70 16.46 -11.19
C GLY A 111 -9.35 16.76 -9.84
N ARG A 112 -10.60 16.29 -9.63
CA ARG A 112 -11.33 16.45 -8.35
C ARG A 112 -10.67 15.80 -7.15
N ALA A 113 -9.71 14.89 -7.37
CA ALA A 113 -8.97 14.21 -6.31
C ALA A 113 -7.67 14.92 -5.92
N ALA A 114 -7.41 16.12 -6.42
CA ALA A 114 -6.25 16.90 -6.03
C ALA A 114 -6.31 17.31 -4.56
N HIS A 115 -5.17 17.11 -3.85
CA HIS A 115 -5.03 17.58 -2.48
C HIS A 115 -5.00 19.12 -2.46
N ILE A 116 -5.77 19.69 -1.55
CA ILE A 116 -5.78 21.12 -1.31
C ILE A 116 -4.66 21.41 -0.31
N THR A 117 -3.59 22.03 -0.81
CA THR A 117 -2.54 22.58 0.03
C THR A 117 -2.71 24.08 0.11
N ASN A 118 -2.15 24.71 1.15
CA ASN A 118 -2.15 26.18 1.29
C ASN A 118 -1.49 26.92 0.12
N GLU A 119 -0.75 26.21 -0.73
CA GLU A 119 -0.01 26.78 -1.88
C GLU A 119 -0.79 26.67 -3.20
N ILE A 120 -1.83 25.85 -3.27
CA ILE A 120 -2.66 25.67 -4.47
C ILE A 120 -4.07 26.13 -4.13
N GLU A 121 -4.48 27.25 -4.69
CA GLU A 121 -5.88 27.65 -4.59
C GLU A 121 -6.77 26.60 -5.27
N TRP A 122 -7.67 26.00 -4.53
CA TRP A 122 -8.61 24.99 -4.99
C TRP A 122 -9.40 25.38 -6.24
N LYS A 123 -9.64 26.69 -6.44
CA LYS A 123 -10.24 27.28 -7.65
C LYS A 123 -9.43 27.03 -8.91
N MET A 124 -8.14 26.70 -8.79
CA MET A 124 -7.25 26.45 -9.92
C MET A 124 -7.23 24.96 -10.33
N LEU A 125 -7.78 24.06 -9.52
CA LEU A 125 -7.78 22.63 -9.81
C LEU A 125 -8.90 22.24 -10.76
N PRO A 126 -8.60 21.89 -12.03
CA PRO A 126 -9.61 21.58 -13.02
C PRO A 126 -10.17 20.17 -12.86
N ALA A 127 -11.48 20.03 -13.07
CA ALA A 127 -12.19 18.78 -13.29
C ALA A 127 -12.91 18.86 -14.64
N PRO A 128 -13.54 17.81 -15.16
CA PRO A 128 -14.28 17.89 -16.43
C PRO A 128 -15.36 18.98 -16.39
N ALA A 129 -16.10 19.05 -15.28
CA ALA A 129 -17.12 20.07 -14.97
C ALA A 129 -17.01 20.44 -13.49
N PRO A 130 -17.71 21.50 -13.02
CA PRO A 130 -17.76 21.79 -11.59
C PRO A 130 -18.30 20.58 -10.81
N ILE A 131 -17.51 20.09 -9.87
CA ILE A 131 -17.79 18.88 -9.07
C ILE A 131 -17.09 18.97 -7.71
N GLN A 132 -17.69 18.32 -6.69
CA GLN A 132 -17.10 18.27 -5.33
C GLN A 132 -15.73 17.61 -5.32
N ASN A 133 -14.83 18.14 -4.47
CA ASN A 133 -13.54 17.54 -4.23
C ASN A 133 -13.67 16.23 -3.41
N VAL A 134 -12.75 15.28 -3.63
CA VAL A 134 -12.74 13.99 -2.91
C VAL A 134 -12.43 14.17 -1.42
N TRP A 135 -11.44 15.01 -1.11
CA TRP A 135 -10.92 15.16 0.25
C TRP A 135 -11.73 16.13 1.11
N ASP A 136 -12.31 17.13 0.48
CA ASP A 136 -13.23 18.08 1.12
C ASP A 136 -14.46 18.31 0.23
N PRO A 137 -15.57 17.58 0.47
CA PRO A 137 -16.79 17.69 -0.32
C PRO A 137 -17.47 19.09 -0.27
N THR A 138 -17.06 19.97 0.65
CA THR A 138 -17.58 21.35 0.70
C THR A 138 -16.97 22.25 -0.36
N ILE A 139 -15.90 21.80 -1.00
CA ILE A 139 -15.16 22.50 -2.05
C ILE A 139 -15.59 21.97 -3.42
N GLN A 140 -15.85 22.87 -4.35
CA GLN A 140 -16.10 22.54 -5.76
C GLN A 140 -14.86 22.86 -6.62
N ASN A 141 -14.37 21.85 -7.36
CA ASN A 141 -13.42 22.05 -8.42
C ASN A 141 -14.07 22.79 -9.60
N ARG A 142 -13.29 23.58 -10.33
CA ARG A 142 -13.78 24.25 -11.56
C ARG A 142 -13.79 23.30 -12.78
N GLY A 143 -14.59 23.64 -13.78
CA GLY A 143 -14.50 23.00 -15.10
C GLY A 143 -13.22 23.42 -15.84
N ILE A 144 -12.55 22.47 -16.49
CA ILE A 144 -11.42 22.73 -17.39
C ILE A 144 -11.91 23.33 -18.72
N THR A 145 -11.18 24.28 -19.30
CA THR A 145 -11.50 24.89 -20.59
C THR A 145 -10.98 24.04 -21.75
N LYS A 146 -11.50 24.26 -22.98
CA LYS A 146 -11.02 23.58 -24.20
C LYS A 146 -9.58 23.98 -24.55
N GLU A 147 -9.21 25.21 -24.29
CA GLU A 147 -7.85 25.74 -24.48
C GLU A 147 -6.86 25.04 -23.56
N GLU A 148 -7.23 24.79 -22.32
CA GLU A 148 -6.42 24.01 -21.38
C GLU A 148 -6.28 22.56 -21.84
N ILE A 149 -7.36 21.90 -22.31
CA ILE A 149 -7.32 20.54 -22.85
C ILE A 149 -6.32 20.46 -24.02
N LYS A 150 -6.39 21.40 -24.99
CA LYS A 150 -5.44 21.44 -26.11
C LYS A 150 -4.00 21.59 -25.63
N LYS A 151 -3.77 22.43 -24.61
CA LYS A 151 -2.42 22.62 -24.06
C LYS A 151 -1.88 21.37 -23.38
N TYR A 152 -2.73 20.60 -22.69
CA TYR A 152 -2.35 19.28 -22.16
C TYR A 152 -1.94 18.34 -23.29
N ILE A 153 -2.72 18.24 -24.36
CA ILE A 153 -2.42 17.37 -25.50
C ILE A 153 -1.06 17.72 -26.13
N GLU A 154 -0.81 19.01 -26.37
CA GLU A 154 0.50 19.48 -26.89
C GLU A 154 1.65 19.09 -25.96
N ASN A 155 1.48 19.27 -24.65
CA ASN A 155 2.49 18.95 -23.64
C ASN A 155 2.76 17.44 -23.56
N PHE A 156 1.72 16.58 -23.63
CA PHE A 156 1.90 15.12 -23.68
C PHE A 156 2.73 14.70 -24.90
N ALA A 157 2.41 15.23 -26.08
CA ALA A 157 3.15 14.93 -27.31
C ALA A 157 4.61 15.41 -27.22
N GLN A 158 4.84 16.61 -26.67
CA GLN A 158 6.20 17.13 -26.52
C GLN A 158 7.00 16.33 -25.49
N ALA A 159 6.42 16.01 -24.34
CA ALA A 159 7.07 15.22 -23.29
C ALA A 159 7.43 13.80 -23.80
N ALA A 160 6.53 13.15 -24.53
CA ALA A 160 6.80 11.85 -25.17
C ALA A 160 7.97 11.92 -26.16
N TYR A 161 8.07 13.01 -26.94
CA TYR A 161 9.19 13.22 -27.83
C TYR A 161 10.51 13.38 -27.07
N LEU A 162 10.52 14.09 -25.94
CA LEU A 162 11.72 14.22 -25.08
C LEU A 162 12.15 12.87 -24.50
N VAL A 163 11.19 12.02 -24.08
CA VAL A 163 11.49 10.64 -23.65
C VAL A 163 12.16 9.85 -24.76
N LYS A 164 11.64 9.93 -25.99
CA LYS A 164 12.26 9.28 -27.15
C LYS A 164 13.69 9.78 -27.39
N GLN A 165 13.95 11.10 -27.26
CA GLN A 165 15.30 11.68 -27.39
C GLN A 165 16.24 11.23 -26.28
N ALA A 166 15.72 10.98 -25.08
CA ALA A 166 16.47 10.47 -23.95
C ALA A 166 16.73 8.95 -24.01
N GLY A 167 16.26 8.26 -25.05
CA GLY A 167 16.42 6.81 -25.21
C GLY A 167 15.36 5.97 -24.52
N GLY A 168 14.25 6.54 -24.04
CA GLY A 168 13.13 5.78 -23.49
C GLY A 168 12.42 4.97 -24.57
N ASP A 169 11.98 3.76 -24.21
CA ASP A 169 11.38 2.79 -25.15
C ASP A 169 9.91 3.07 -25.45
N GLY A 170 9.23 3.87 -24.64
CA GLY A 170 7.82 4.24 -24.79
C GLY A 170 7.35 5.18 -23.71
N VAL A 171 6.07 5.52 -23.75
CA VAL A 171 5.40 6.28 -22.70
C VAL A 171 4.11 5.61 -22.29
N GLU A 172 3.68 5.89 -21.04
CA GLU A 172 2.35 5.51 -20.59
C GLU A 172 1.54 6.75 -20.24
N VAL A 173 0.31 6.79 -20.74
CA VAL A 173 -0.66 7.83 -20.38
C VAL A 173 -1.42 7.37 -19.14
N HIS A 174 -1.18 8.01 -18.00
CA HIS A 174 -1.96 7.78 -16.78
C HIS A 174 -3.28 8.54 -16.89
N ALA A 175 -4.30 7.80 -17.25
CA ALA A 175 -5.38 8.40 -17.93
C ALA A 175 -6.74 7.97 -17.44
N VAL A 176 -7.23 6.89 -17.97
CA VAL A 176 -8.58 6.37 -17.75
C VAL A 176 -8.54 5.44 -16.52
N HIS A 177 -7.95 5.94 -15.46
CA HIS A 177 -7.57 5.15 -14.29
C HIS A 177 -7.78 5.91 -12.98
N GLU A 178 -8.24 5.21 -11.96
CA GLU A 178 -8.26 5.61 -10.55
C GLU A 178 -9.05 6.90 -10.26
N GLY A 179 -9.88 7.38 -11.20
CA GLY A 179 -10.57 8.65 -11.03
C GLY A 179 -9.67 9.88 -11.18
N TYR A 180 -8.53 9.78 -11.87
CA TYR A 180 -7.73 10.92 -12.33
C TYR A 180 -8.48 11.72 -13.39
N LEU A 181 -7.96 12.88 -13.80
CA LEU A 181 -8.67 13.83 -14.66
C LEU A 181 -9.26 13.15 -15.92
N LEU A 182 -8.47 12.33 -16.63
CA LEU A 182 -8.93 11.65 -17.85
C LEU A 182 -9.99 10.57 -17.55
N ASP A 183 -9.90 9.89 -16.43
CA ASP A 183 -10.92 8.93 -15.99
C ASP A 183 -12.23 9.64 -15.59
N GLN A 184 -12.11 10.81 -14.94
CA GLN A 184 -13.27 11.66 -14.66
C GLN A 184 -13.96 12.13 -15.95
N PHE A 185 -13.22 12.35 -17.04
CA PHE A 185 -13.82 12.59 -18.36
C PHE A 185 -14.55 11.36 -18.88
N ALA A 186 -13.97 10.18 -18.73
CA ALA A 186 -14.50 8.94 -19.27
C ALA A 186 -15.77 8.44 -18.56
N ILE A 187 -15.98 8.77 -17.29
CA ILE A 187 -17.09 8.29 -16.45
C ILE A 187 -18.23 9.31 -16.41
N SER A 188 -19.43 8.90 -16.85
CA SER A 188 -20.62 9.76 -16.89
C SER A 188 -21.07 10.28 -15.51
N PHE A 189 -20.74 9.56 -14.43
CA PHE A 189 -21.01 9.97 -13.06
C PHE A 189 -20.29 11.28 -12.70
N TYR A 190 -19.06 11.48 -13.20
CA TYR A 190 -18.26 12.69 -12.97
C TYR A 190 -18.36 13.71 -14.10
N ASN A 191 -18.48 13.27 -15.36
CA ASN A 191 -18.48 14.17 -16.52
C ASN A 191 -19.89 14.64 -16.86
N LYS A 192 -20.18 15.89 -16.54
CA LYS A 192 -21.46 16.57 -16.82
C LYS A 192 -21.34 17.61 -17.95
N ARG A 193 -20.30 17.52 -18.80
CA ARG A 193 -20.12 18.42 -19.95
C ARG A 193 -21.17 18.17 -21.03
N THR A 194 -21.52 19.25 -21.75
CA THR A 194 -22.46 19.24 -22.86
C THR A 194 -21.80 19.55 -24.21
N ASP A 195 -20.47 19.72 -24.22
CA ASP A 195 -19.67 19.93 -25.42
C ASP A 195 -19.11 18.59 -25.97
N GLU A 196 -18.21 18.68 -26.95
CA GLU A 196 -17.60 17.52 -27.61
C GLU A 196 -16.73 16.63 -26.71
N TYR A 197 -16.53 16.98 -25.45
CA TYR A 197 -15.82 16.18 -24.43
C TYR A 197 -16.80 15.55 -23.40
N GLY A 198 -18.10 15.61 -23.63
CA GLY A 198 -19.13 15.07 -22.75
C GLY A 198 -20.26 14.37 -23.48
N GLY A 199 -21.19 13.78 -22.72
CA GLY A 199 -22.33 13.04 -23.25
C GLY A 199 -21.99 11.60 -23.67
N SER A 200 -21.87 11.30 -24.96
CA SER A 200 -21.58 9.95 -25.47
C SER A 200 -20.24 9.42 -24.97
N LEU A 201 -20.08 8.09 -24.93
CA LEU A 201 -18.82 7.45 -24.51
C LEU A 201 -17.65 7.90 -25.41
N GLU A 202 -17.87 8.02 -26.70
CA GLU A 202 -16.87 8.52 -27.66
C GLU A 202 -16.39 9.93 -27.31
N ASN A 203 -17.31 10.84 -26.99
CA ASN A 203 -16.98 12.19 -26.57
C ASN A 203 -16.25 12.22 -25.23
N ARG A 204 -16.67 11.37 -24.28
CA ARG A 204 -16.03 11.25 -22.98
C ARG A 204 -14.58 10.73 -23.08
N LEU A 205 -14.27 9.93 -24.10
CA LEU A 205 -12.90 9.41 -24.37
C LEU A 205 -12.11 10.28 -25.34
N ARG A 206 -12.66 11.33 -25.91
CA ARG A 206 -12.01 12.21 -26.90
C ARG A 206 -10.67 12.75 -26.40
N PHE A 207 -10.57 13.15 -25.16
CA PHE A 207 -9.31 13.69 -24.61
C PHE A 207 -8.21 12.62 -24.63
N ALA A 208 -8.49 11.39 -24.22
CA ALA A 208 -7.53 10.28 -24.29
C ALA A 208 -7.16 9.93 -25.74
N LYS A 209 -8.12 9.99 -26.68
CA LYS A 209 -7.89 9.80 -28.13
C LYS A 209 -6.92 10.84 -28.67
N GLU A 210 -7.21 12.11 -28.45
CA GLU A 210 -6.41 13.22 -28.97
C GLU A 210 -4.97 13.22 -28.43
N ILE A 211 -4.75 12.74 -27.21
CA ILE A 211 -3.41 12.55 -26.62
C ILE A 211 -2.61 11.52 -27.41
N VAL A 212 -3.14 10.30 -27.60
CA VAL A 212 -2.38 9.24 -28.29
C VAL A 212 -2.13 9.62 -29.76
N GLU A 213 -3.11 10.22 -30.44
CA GLU A 213 -2.96 10.69 -31.81
C GLU A 213 -1.82 11.74 -31.93
N ALA A 214 -1.77 12.71 -31.01
CA ALA A 214 -0.71 13.73 -30.97
C ALA A 214 0.68 13.14 -30.66
N ILE A 215 0.77 12.17 -29.75
CA ILE A 215 2.02 11.47 -29.46
C ILE A 215 2.48 10.68 -30.69
N LYS A 216 1.61 9.89 -31.32
CA LYS A 216 1.93 9.10 -32.51
C LYS A 216 2.32 9.99 -33.70
N ALA A 217 1.67 11.12 -33.90
CA ALA A 217 2.03 12.09 -34.95
C ALA A 217 3.44 12.66 -34.74
N LYS A 218 3.85 12.90 -33.47
CA LYS A 218 5.15 13.50 -33.16
C LYS A 218 6.28 12.49 -33.04
N CYS A 219 6.02 11.33 -32.44
CA CYS A 219 7.04 10.30 -32.14
C CYS A 219 7.13 9.21 -33.19
N GLY A 220 6.16 9.12 -34.10
CA GLY A 220 6.04 8.04 -35.09
C GLY A 220 5.15 6.90 -34.61
N LYS A 221 4.55 6.18 -35.55
CA LYS A 221 3.54 5.14 -35.28
C LYS A 221 4.05 3.97 -34.44
N GLU A 222 5.32 3.61 -34.63
CA GLU A 222 5.97 2.48 -33.94
C GLU A 222 6.38 2.79 -32.49
N PHE A 223 6.44 4.09 -32.10
CA PHE A 223 6.78 4.46 -30.72
C PHE A 223 5.67 4.04 -29.77
N PRO A 224 5.94 3.14 -28.81
CA PRO A 224 4.92 2.59 -27.92
C PRO A 224 4.23 3.65 -27.06
N VAL A 225 2.90 3.58 -27.01
CA VAL A 225 2.06 4.38 -26.12
C VAL A 225 1.13 3.43 -25.37
N SER A 226 1.42 3.19 -24.11
CA SER A 226 0.56 2.46 -23.20
C SER A 226 -0.47 3.39 -22.54
N VAL A 227 -1.55 2.83 -22.03
CA VAL A 227 -2.53 3.56 -21.22
C VAL A 227 -2.85 2.80 -19.95
N ARG A 228 -2.73 3.48 -18.81
CA ARG A 228 -3.25 2.93 -17.55
C ARG A 228 -4.76 3.11 -17.49
N TYR A 229 -5.47 2.03 -17.15
CA TYR A 229 -6.89 1.94 -17.37
C TYR A 229 -7.58 1.11 -16.26
N SER A 230 -8.61 1.69 -15.63
CA SER A 230 -9.48 0.97 -14.70
C SER A 230 -10.62 0.31 -15.46
N VAL A 231 -10.69 -1.02 -15.41
CA VAL A 231 -11.70 -1.82 -16.12
C VAL A 231 -13.09 -1.57 -15.55
N ARG A 232 -13.20 -1.56 -14.22
CA ARG A 232 -14.44 -1.31 -13.49
C ARG A 232 -14.17 -0.37 -12.31
N SER A 233 -15.10 0.54 -12.02
CA SER A 233 -14.89 1.56 -10.98
C SER A 233 -15.18 1.08 -9.56
N TYR A 234 -16.12 0.14 -9.37
CA TYR A 234 -16.56 -0.34 -8.05
C TYR A 234 -17.05 0.78 -7.11
N VAL A 235 -17.75 1.77 -7.65
CA VAL A 235 -18.25 2.96 -6.94
C VAL A 235 -19.73 2.81 -6.61
N LYS A 236 -20.07 2.82 -5.34
CA LYS A 236 -21.46 2.87 -4.82
C LYS A 236 -21.98 4.30 -4.76
N ASP A 237 -21.12 5.24 -4.36
CA ASP A 237 -21.40 6.67 -4.25
C ASP A 237 -20.07 7.43 -4.07
N PHE A 238 -20.12 8.74 -3.95
CA PHE A 238 -18.93 9.54 -3.60
C PHE A 238 -18.29 9.04 -2.30
N ASN A 239 -16.98 8.75 -2.37
CA ASN A 239 -16.18 8.20 -1.27
C ASN A 239 -16.71 6.85 -0.69
N ARG A 240 -17.48 6.10 -1.47
CA ARG A 240 -18.02 4.79 -1.11
C ARG A 240 -17.70 3.74 -2.16
N GLY A 241 -16.80 2.82 -1.84
CA GLY A 241 -16.44 1.68 -2.68
C GLY A 241 -17.19 0.40 -2.33
N ALA A 242 -17.42 -0.45 -3.32
CA ALA A 242 -18.01 -1.78 -3.11
C ALA A 242 -16.93 -2.81 -2.75
N LEU A 243 -17.24 -3.71 -1.81
CA LEU A 243 -16.38 -4.83 -1.45
C LEU A 243 -16.39 -5.90 -2.56
N PRO A 244 -15.33 -6.75 -2.68
CA PRO A 244 -15.24 -7.77 -3.73
C PRO A 244 -16.37 -8.79 -3.77
N TRP A 245 -17.06 -8.98 -2.66
CA TRP A 245 -18.18 -9.93 -2.47
C TRP A 245 -19.54 -9.26 -2.29
N GLU A 246 -19.60 -7.91 -2.45
CA GLU A 246 -20.84 -7.13 -2.26
C GLU A 246 -21.64 -7.04 -3.56
N GLU A 247 -22.94 -7.22 -3.48
CA GLU A 247 -23.86 -6.85 -4.56
C GLU A 247 -24.24 -5.37 -4.44
N PHE A 248 -24.07 -4.61 -5.53
CA PHE A 248 -24.29 -3.16 -5.52
C PHE A 248 -24.65 -2.63 -6.90
N GLU A 249 -25.25 -1.44 -6.94
CA GLU A 249 -25.48 -0.68 -8.17
C GLU A 249 -24.24 0.16 -8.49
N GLU A 250 -23.60 -0.10 -9.63
CA GLU A 250 -22.40 0.63 -10.07
C GLU A 250 -22.78 2.06 -10.52
N LYS A 251 -22.19 3.07 -9.89
CA LYS A 251 -22.34 4.48 -10.30
C LYS A 251 -21.25 4.94 -11.25
N GLY A 252 -20.09 4.30 -11.21
CA GLY A 252 -18.98 4.57 -12.10
C GLY A 252 -19.07 3.82 -13.42
N ARG A 253 -17.97 3.24 -13.86
CA ARG A 253 -17.88 2.36 -15.03
C ARG A 253 -18.15 0.94 -14.61
N ASP A 254 -19.13 0.29 -15.23
CA ASP A 254 -19.32 -1.15 -15.10
C ASP A 254 -18.42 -1.94 -16.07
N LEU A 255 -18.42 -3.27 -15.94
CA LEU A 255 -17.59 -4.13 -16.78
C LEU A 255 -17.95 -4.05 -18.28
N ALA A 256 -19.24 -3.87 -18.60
CA ALA A 256 -19.69 -3.79 -19.98
C ALA A 256 -19.19 -2.50 -20.67
N GLU A 257 -19.32 -1.35 -20.01
CA GLU A 257 -18.71 -0.09 -20.48
C GLU A 257 -17.18 -0.21 -20.50
N GLY A 258 -16.59 -0.88 -19.49
CA GLY A 258 -15.14 -1.13 -19.43
C GLY A 258 -14.62 -1.84 -20.69
N ILE A 259 -15.26 -2.92 -21.11
CA ILE A 259 -14.89 -3.64 -22.35
C ILE A 259 -15.03 -2.75 -23.59
N GLN A 260 -16.05 -1.90 -23.66
CA GLN A 260 -16.22 -0.94 -24.76
C GLN A 260 -15.08 0.09 -24.77
N VAL A 261 -14.73 0.65 -23.61
CA VAL A 261 -13.61 1.58 -23.44
C VAL A 261 -12.30 0.95 -23.91
N ALA A 262 -12.01 -0.29 -23.53
CA ALA A 262 -10.79 -1.01 -23.96
C ALA A 262 -10.68 -1.12 -25.50
N LYS A 263 -11.77 -1.52 -26.17
CA LYS A 263 -11.84 -1.59 -27.64
C LYS A 263 -11.61 -0.23 -28.30
N MET A 264 -12.17 0.83 -27.71
CA MET A 264 -11.98 2.18 -28.22
C MET A 264 -10.55 2.66 -28.02
N LEU A 265 -9.93 2.41 -26.87
CA LEU A 265 -8.51 2.77 -26.61
C LEU A 265 -7.59 2.06 -27.62
N GLU A 266 -7.79 0.75 -27.89
CA GLU A 266 -7.07 0.05 -28.95
C GLU A 266 -7.29 0.72 -30.32
N SER A 267 -8.54 1.05 -30.67
CA SER A 267 -8.86 1.68 -31.96
C SER A 267 -8.28 3.09 -32.13
N PHE A 268 -7.99 3.79 -31.02
CA PHE A 268 -7.34 5.10 -31.04
C PHE A 268 -5.82 5.03 -31.29
N GLY A 269 -5.22 3.83 -31.14
CA GLY A 269 -3.80 3.60 -31.41
C GLY A 269 -2.93 3.46 -30.16
N TYR A 270 -3.51 3.15 -28.98
CA TYR A 270 -2.73 2.65 -27.85
C TYR A 270 -2.20 1.25 -28.12
N ASP A 271 -0.98 0.95 -27.68
CA ASP A 271 -0.27 -0.30 -27.95
C ASP A 271 -0.33 -1.32 -26.81
N MET A 272 -0.75 -0.91 -25.61
CA MET A 272 -0.87 -1.76 -24.44
C MET A 272 -1.89 -1.16 -23.46
N LEU A 273 -2.65 -2.03 -22.81
CA LEU A 273 -3.53 -1.66 -21.70
C LEU A 273 -2.92 -2.13 -20.37
N ASP A 274 -2.56 -1.21 -19.50
CA ASP A 274 -2.19 -1.50 -18.11
C ASP A 274 -3.45 -1.46 -17.24
N CYS A 275 -3.96 -2.64 -16.88
CA CYS A 275 -5.29 -2.82 -16.32
C CYS A 275 -5.30 -3.09 -14.82
N ASP A 276 -6.20 -2.41 -14.13
CA ASP A 276 -6.66 -2.74 -12.79
C ASP A 276 -8.13 -2.30 -12.63
N ASN A 277 -8.59 -2.13 -11.38
CA ASN A 277 -9.94 -1.65 -11.07
C ASN A 277 -9.90 -0.47 -10.08
N GLY A 278 -11.03 0.22 -9.97
CA GLY A 278 -11.27 1.19 -8.93
C GLY A 278 -11.16 2.64 -9.32
N SER A 279 -11.36 3.50 -8.31
CA SER A 279 -11.37 4.95 -8.39
C SER A 279 -10.95 5.52 -7.03
N TYR A 280 -10.77 6.84 -6.93
CA TYR A 280 -10.63 7.51 -5.63
C TYR A 280 -11.82 7.25 -4.69
N ASP A 281 -13.02 7.06 -5.23
CA ASP A 281 -14.21 6.75 -4.44
C ASP A 281 -14.26 5.28 -3.96
N SER A 282 -13.43 4.42 -4.56
CA SER A 282 -13.24 3.00 -4.21
C SER A 282 -11.75 2.69 -3.99
N TRP A 283 -11.07 3.53 -3.23
CA TRP A 283 -9.61 3.66 -3.11
C TRP A 283 -8.84 2.35 -2.83
N PHE A 284 -9.51 1.36 -2.24
CA PHE A 284 -8.90 0.07 -1.94
C PHE A 284 -8.88 -0.91 -3.13
N TRP A 285 -9.43 -0.56 -4.30
CA TRP A 285 -9.33 -1.37 -5.51
C TRP A 285 -8.02 -1.12 -6.28
N PRO A 286 -7.64 0.14 -6.60
CA PRO A 286 -6.34 0.40 -7.23
C PRO A 286 -5.17 0.19 -6.26
N HIS A 287 -5.44 0.23 -4.95
CA HIS A 287 -4.46 -0.01 -3.89
C HIS A 287 -4.91 -1.14 -2.97
N PRO A 288 -4.96 -2.39 -3.45
CA PRO A 288 -5.60 -3.48 -2.70
C PRO A 288 -4.84 -3.81 -1.41
N PRO A 289 -5.48 -3.62 -0.22
CA PRO A 289 -4.91 -3.98 1.07
C PRO A 289 -4.98 -5.50 1.30
N MET A 290 -4.47 -5.94 2.44
CA MET A 290 -4.44 -7.36 2.81
C MET A 290 -5.82 -8.03 2.87
N TYR A 291 -6.89 -7.25 3.03
CA TYR A 291 -8.27 -7.74 3.06
C TYR A 291 -8.82 -8.11 1.66
N MET A 292 -8.17 -7.64 0.59
CA MET A 292 -8.52 -7.99 -0.78
C MET A 292 -7.98 -9.37 -1.15
N PRO A 293 -8.69 -10.17 -1.95
CA PRO A 293 -8.15 -11.44 -2.45
C PRO A 293 -6.90 -11.23 -3.31
N LYS A 294 -6.04 -12.26 -3.42
CA LYS A 294 -4.93 -12.28 -4.38
C LYS A 294 -5.46 -12.17 -5.80
N ALA A 295 -4.71 -11.51 -6.68
CA ALA A 295 -5.05 -11.28 -8.09
C ALA A 295 -6.49 -10.71 -8.26
N CYS A 296 -6.92 -9.82 -7.36
CA CYS A 296 -8.30 -9.35 -7.23
C CYS A 296 -8.90 -8.76 -8.54
N ASN A 297 -8.05 -8.28 -9.43
CA ASN A 297 -8.48 -7.66 -10.69
C ASN A 297 -8.55 -8.67 -11.86
N LEU A 298 -7.96 -9.87 -11.74
CA LEU A 298 -7.82 -10.81 -12.86
C LEU A 298 -9.17 -11.22 -13.48
N LYS A 299 -10.22 -11.36 -12.66
CA LYS A 299 -11.56 -11.75 -13.15
C LYS A 299 -12.17 -10.75 -14.14
N ASP A 300 -11.91 -9.46 -13.97
CA ASP A 300 -12.42 -8.41 -14.86
C ASP A 300 -11.47 -8.16 -16.04
N VAL A 301 -10.16 -8.19 -15.78
CA VAL A 301 -9.11 -7.96 -16.78
C VAL A 301 -9.11 -9.04 -17.87
N GLN A 302 -9.37 -10.31 -17.52
CA GLN A 302 -9.47 -11.39 -18.52
C GLN A 302 -10.61 -11.16 -19.53
N GLU A 303 -11.70 -10.48 -19.13
CA GLU A 303 -12.79 -10.16 -20.06
C GLU A 303 -12.38 -9.04 -21.04
N VAL A 304 -11.55 -8.10 -20.59
CA VAL A 304 -10.91 -7.11 -21.48
C VAL A 304 -9.99 -7.81 -22.47
N LYS A 305 -9.13 -8.73 -21.99
CA LYS A 305 -8.20 -9.46 -22.88
C LYS A 305 -8.90 -10.21 -23.99
N LYS A 306 -10.06 -10.80 -23.76
CA LYS A 306 -10.88 -11.46 -24.80
C LYS A 306 -11.37 -10.50 -25.87
N ALA A 307 -11.40 -9.20 -25.57
CA ALA A 307 -12.05 -8.18 -26.40
C ALA A 307 -11.07 -7.32 -27.22
N VAL A 308 -9.76 -7.41 -26.95
CA VAL A 308 -8.69 -6.63 -27.60
C VAL A 308 -7.56 -7.52 -28.07
N ASN A 309 -6.77 -7.03 -29.06
CA ASN A 309 -5.63 -7.76 -29.62
C ASN A 309 -4.28 -7.25 -29.11
N ILE A 310 -4.23 -6.05 -28.56
CA ILE A 310 -3.01 -5.48 -27.96
C ILE A 310 -2.70 -6.15 -26.61
N PRO A 311 -1.44 -6.13 -26.16
CA PRO A 311 -1.05 -6.65 -24.86
C PRO A 311 -1.83 -6.04 -23.69
N VAL A 312 -2.22 -6.91 -22.76
CA VAL A 312 -2.95 -6.56 -21.54
C VAL A 312 -2.11 -6.94 -20.33
N VAL A 313 -1.83 -5.95 -19.48
CA VAL A 313 -1.21 -6.13 -18.18
C VAL A 313 -2.29 -6.28 -17.12
N CYS A 314 -2.11 -7.16 -16.15
CA CYS A 314 -2.96 -7.24 -14.96
C CYS A 314 -2.14 -6.95 -13.70
N ALA A 315 -2.60 -6.01 -12.89
CA ALA A 315 -2.03 -5.68 -11.58
C ALA A 315 -3.06 -5.83 -10.45
N GLY A 316 -2.62 -5.85 -9.18
CA GLY A 316 -3.47 -5.89 -7.99
C GLY A 316 -3.32 -7.16 -7.16
N ARG A 317 -2.42 -7.15 -6.16
CA ARG A 317 -2.02 -8.32 -5.35
C ARG A 317 -1.71 -9.56 -6.21
N PHE A 318 -1.08 -9.33 -7.35
CA PHE A 318 -0.75 -10.33 -8.34
C PHE A 318 0.77 -10.57 -8.29
N ASP A 319 1.22 -11.38 -7.35
CA ASP A 319 2.62 -11.65 -6.99
C ASP A 319 2.96 -13.15 -6.94
N ASP A 320 2.05 -13.99 -7.43
CA ASP A 320 2.24 -15.43 -7.57
C ASP A 320 2.65 -15.78 -9.02
N PRO A 321 3.90 -16.24 -9.27
CA PRO A 321 4.35 -16.57 -10.61
C PRO A 321 3.69 -17.85 -11.19
N GLU A 322 3.17 -18.75 -10.37
CA GLU A 322 2.46 -19.93 -10.86
C GLU A 322 1.09 -19.53 -11.43
N LEU A 323 0.37 -18.68 -10.70
CA LEU A 323 -0.88 -18.12 -11.20
C LEU A 323 -0.68 -17.25 -12.44
N ALA A 324 0.42 -16.48 -12.50
CA ALA A 324 0.75 -15.66 -13.66
C ALA A 324 1.10 -16.51 -14.88
N GLU A 325 1.92 -17.54 -14.73
CA GLU A 325 2.26 -18.51 -15.78
C GLU A 325 0.99 -19.12 -16.38
N GLN A 326 0.10 -19.64 -15.52
CA GLN A 326 -1.18 -20.19 -15.94
C GLN A 326 -2.08 -19.18 -16.64
N ALA A 327 -2.19 -17.96 -16.11
CA ALA A 327 -3.05 -16.91 -16.68
C ALA A 327 -2.55 -16.46 -18.08
N ILE A 328 -1.24 -16.45 -18.30
CA ILE A 328 -0.64 -16.15 -19.61
C ILE A 328 -0.84 -17.33 -20.56
N GLU A 329 -0.58 -18.56 -20.16
CA GLU A 329 -0.79 -19.77 -20.95
C GLU A 329 -2.24 -19.89 -21.42
N GLU A 330 -3.20 -19.61 -20.55
CA GLU A 330 -4.63 -19.64 -20.85
C GLU A 330 -5.13 -18.43 -21.64
N GLY A 331 -4.26 -17.45 -21.94
CA GLY A 331 -4.61 -16.22 -22.68
C GLY A 331 -5.54 -15.27 -21.90
N LYS A 332 -5.53 -15.30 -20.58
CA LYS A 332 -6.29 -14.39 -19.71
C LYS A 332 -5.66 -13.01 -19.59
N ILE A 333 -4.34 -12.96 -19.70
CA ILE A 333 -3.51 -11.75 -19.72
C ILE A 333 -2.29 -11.98 -20.58
N ASP A 334 -1.51 -10.94 -20.84
CA ASP A 334 -0.23 -11.05 -21.54
C ASP A 334 0.97 -10.79 -20.65
N ILE A 335 0.83 -9.93 -19.62
CA ILE A 335 1.93 -9.45 -18.77
C ILE A 335 1.47 -9.40 -17.32
N MET A 336 2.32 -9.90 -16.42
CA MET A 336 2.16 -9.80 -14.97
C MET A 336 2.62 -8.42 -14.50
N GLY A 337 1.70 -7.62 -13.94
CA GLY A 337 1.98 -6.29 -13.40
C GLY A 337 2.21 -6.29 -11.90
N MET A 338 3.36 -5.81 -11.44
CA MET A 338 3.71 -5.72 -10.03
C MET A 338 4.21 -4.33 -9.65
N GLY A 339 3.63 -3.73 -8.62
CA GLY A 339 4.17 -2.51 -8.00
C GLY A 339 4.89 -2.85 -6.69
N ARG A 340 4.11 -3.00 -5.63
CA ARG A 340 4.58 -3.20 -4.24
C ARG A 340 5.47 -4.42 -4.01
N PRO A 341 5.27 -5.59 -4.65
CA PRO A 341 6.19 -6.71 -4.51
C PRO A 341 7.63 -6.36 -4.91
N LEU A 342 7.82 -5.56 -5.97
CA LEU A 342 9.13 -5.09 -6.41
C LEU A 342 9.75 -4.00 -5.50
N LEU A 343 8.96 -3.39 -4.60
CA LEU A 343 9.48 -2.56 -3.53
C LEU A 343 10.05 -3.41 -2.38
N ALA A 344 9.33 -4.48 -2.05
CA ALA A 344 9.73 -5.40 -1.00
C ALA A 344 10.97 -6.21 -1.42
N ASP A 345 11.02 -6.67 -2.66
CA ASP A 345 12.11 -7.45 -3.22
C ASP A 345 12.45 -7.02 -4.65
N PRO A 346 13.52 -6.24 -4.87
CA PRO A 346 13.90 -5.81 -6.21
C PRO A 346 14.45 -6.96 -7.08
N GLU A 347 14.91 -8.07 -6.48
CA GLU A 347 15.47 -9.25 -7.20
C GLU A 347 14.41 -10.31 -7.56
N LEU A 348 13.14 -9.98 -7.41
CA LEU A 348 12.03 -10.89 -7.55
C LEU A 348 11.98 -11.59 -8.91
N GLY A 349 12.29 -10.89 -10.02
CA GLY A 349 12.34 -11.49 -11.35
C GLY A 349 13.37 -12.63 -11.47
N HIS A 350 14.58 -12.45 -10.94
CA HIS A 350 15.60 -13.50 -10.92
C HIS A 350 15.20 -14.68 -10.01
N LYS A 351 14.64 -14.39 -8.82
CA LYS A 351 14.17 -15.45 -7.91
C LYS A 351 13.06 -16.29 -8.53
N PHE A 352 12.15 -15.68 -9.27
CA PHE A 352 11.13 -16.39 -10.07
C PHE A 352 11.77 -17.25 -11.15
N TYR A 353 12.70 -16.66 -11.95
CA TYR A 353 13.40 -17.39 -13.01
C TYR A 353 14.11 -18.66 -12.49
N GLU A 354 14.74 -18.54 -11.32
CA GLU A 354 15.51 -19.61 -10.68
C GLU A 354 14.64 -20.57 -9.84
N GLY A 355 13.36 -20.26 -9.65
CA GLY A 355 12.44 -21.06 -8.82
C GLY A 355 12.65 -20.93 -7.31
N ARG A 356 13.35 -19.88 -6.87
CA ARG A 356 13.66 -19.60 -5.45
C ARG A 356 12.57 -18.79 -4.76
N LEU A 357 11.34 -19.32 -4.75
CA LEU A 357 10.17 -18.57 -4.22
C LEU A 357 10.27 -18.30 -2.71
N GLU A 358 10.87 -19.23 -1.96
CA GLU A 358 11.07 -19.08 -0.51
C GLU A 358 12.08 -17.96 -0.14
N ASP A 359 12.91 -17.52 -1.10
CA ASP A 359 13.85 -16.43 -0.92
C ASP A 359 13.22 -15.05 -1.19
N VAL A 360 12.03 -15.00 -1.74
CA VAL A 360 11.33 -13.76 -2.03
C VAL A 360 10.85 -13.12 -0.74
N ARG A 361 11.29 -11.87 -0.47
CA ARG A 361 10.75 -11.06 0.62
C ARG A 361 9.35 -10.55 0.22
N PRO A 362 8.27 -10.98 0.88
CA PRO A 362 6.93 -10.66 0.43
C PRO A 362 6.53 -9.20 0.74
N CYS A 363 5.68 -8.64 -0.13
CA CYS A 363 4.90 -7.47 0.22
C CYS A 363 3.77 -7.87 1.17
N ILE A 364 3.63 -7.19 2.31
CA ILE A 364 2.57 -7.48 3.30
C ILE A 364 1.30 -6.62 3.12
N SER A 365 1.14 -5.97 1.99
CA SER A 365 -0.05 -5.17 1.64
C SER A 365 -0.48 -4.13 2.70
N CYS A 366 0.49 -3.63 3.49
CA CYS A 366 0.29 -2.67 4.59
C CYS A 366 0.21 -1.20 4.14
N HIS A 367 0.74 -0.85 2.98
CA HIS A 367 0.86 0.50 2.41
C HIS A 367 1.66 1.52 3.24
N GLN A 368 2.23 1.16 4.37
CA GLN A 368 2.89 2.12 5.29
C GLN A 368 4.12 2.78 4.67
N GLY A 369 5.05 1.97 4.12
CA GLY A 369 6.32 2.46 3.55
C GLY A 369 6.17 3.09 2.16
N CYS A 370 5.17 2.69 1.39
CA CYS A 370 4.90 3.20 0.05
C CYS A 370 3.86 4.33 0.08
N LEU A 371 2.59 4.00 -0.13
CA LEU A 371 1.49 4.96 -0.25
C LEU A 371 1.39 5.91 0.96
N GLY A 372 1.48 5.38 2.18
CA GLY A 372 1.41 6.18 3.41
C GLY A 372 2.49 7.26 3.50
N ARG A 373 3.73 6.97 3.07
CA ARG A 373 4.81 7.96 3.05
C ARG A 373 4.63 8.99 1.94
N ILE A 374 4.19 8.56 0.76
CA ILE A 374 3.91 9.47 -0.36
C ILE A 374 2.87 10.53 0.04
N PHE A 375 1.77 10.12 0.68
CA PHE A 375 0.74 11.05 1.16
C PHE A 375 1.19 11.97 2.30
N GLN A 376 2.30 11.63 2.96
CA GLN A 376 2.97 12.50 3.95
C GLN A 376 4.02 13.42 3.30
N GLY A 377 4.16 13.44 1.97
CA GLY A 377 5.18 14.20 1.26
C GLY A 377 6.60 13.65 1.45
N ARG A 378 6.74 12.38 1.86
CA ARG A 378 8.02 11.70 2.08
C ARG A 378 8.40 10.82 0.89
N ASP A 379 9.67 10.43 0.82
CA ASP A 379 10.16 9.46 -0.17
C ASP A 379 9.40 8.14 -0.07
N ILE A 380 9.07 7.56 -1.24
CA ILE A 380 8.61 6.18 -1.31
C ILE A 380 9.64 5.24 -0.68
N SER A 381 9.16 4.24 0.05
CA SER A 381 9.97 3.15 0.58
C SER A 381 9.09 1.92 0.81
N CYS A 382 9.60 0.93 1.55
CA CYS A 382 8.85 -0.27 1.90
C CYS A 382 8.97 -0.58 3.39
N ALA A 383 7.89 -1.01 4.02
CA ALA A 383 7.89 -1.38 5.44
C ALA A 383 8.86 -2.53 5.74
N VAL A 384 8.94 -3.50 4.85
CA VAL A 384 9.78 -4.70 5.00
C VAL A 384 11.14 -4.58 4.31
N ASN A 385 11.37 -3.53 3.52
CA ASN A 385 12.63 -3.25 2.84
C ASN A 385 13.08 -1.80 3.05
N PRO A 386 13.85 -1.52 4.11
CA PRO A 386 14.32 -0.17 4.41
C PRO A 386 15.19 0.47 3.32
N ALA A 387 15.85 -0.32 2.49
CA ALA A 387 16.70 0.16 1.39
C ALA A 387 15.89 0.67 0.18
N CYS A 388 14.59 0.32 0.07
CA CYS A 388 13.75 0.75 -1.03
C CYS A 388 13.66 2.29 -1.11
N GLY A 389 13.95 2.85 -2.28
CA GLY A 389 14.06 4.30 -2.51
C GLY A 389 15.35 4.92 -1.98
N ARG A 390 16.28 4.12 -1.43
CA ARG A 390 17.58 4.51 -0.86
C ARG A 390 18.65 3.49 -1.23
N GLU A 391 18.53 2.87 -2.38
CA GLU A 391 19.23 1.65 -2.80
C GLU A 391 20.75 1.73 -2.56
N LYS A 392 21.37 2.87 -2.86
CA LYS A 392 22.83 3.04 -2.67
C LYS A 392 23.24 3.44 -1.27
N SER A 393 22.51 4.37 -0.66
CA SER A 393 22.85 4.86 0.70
C SER A 393 22.53 3.85 1.80
N TYR A 394 21.66 2.88 1.50
CA TYR A 394 21.27 1.78 2.40
C TYR A 394 21.75 0.41 1.91
N ALA A 395 22.64 0.37 0.92
CA ALA A 395 23.28 -0.87 0.51
C ALA A 395 24.09 -1.46 1.67
N LEU A 396 23.89 -2.76 1.92
CA LEU A 396 24.69 -3.48 2.91
C LEU A 396 26.06 -3.81 2.30
N THR A 397 27.12 -3.40 2.98
CA THR A 397 28.50 -3.73 2.65
C THR A 397 29.12 -4.54 3.78
N GLU A 398 30.14 -5.33 3.49
CA GLU A 398 30.91 -6.00 4.52
C GLU A 398 31.51 -4.97 5.51
N ALA A 399 31.44 -5.27 6.80
CA ALA A 399 31.95 -4.40 7.85
C ALA A 399 33.47 -4.32 7.82
N GLU A 400 34.06 -3.14 8.01
CA GLU A 400 35.51 -2.94 8.07
C GLU A 400 36.16 -3.75 9.22
N LYS A 401 35.44 -3.89 10.34
CA LYS A 401 35.83 -4.67 11.50
C LYS A 401 34.72 -5.62 11.92
N LYS A 402 35.04 -6.90 11.94
CA LYS A 402 34.14 -7.93 12.44
C LYS A 402 33.93 -7.78 13.95
N LYS A 403 32.67 -7.82 14.39
CA LYS A 403 32.27 -7.67 15.79
C LYS A 403 31.46 -8.89 16.24
N LYS A 404 31.40 -9.11 17.54
CA LYS A 404 30.54 -10.09 18.19
C LYS A 404 29.25 -9.40 18.64
N VAL A 405 28.12 -9.78 18.09
CA VAL A 405 26.82 -9.11 18.25
C VAL A 405 25.85 -10.02 19.00
N LEU A 406 25.26 -9.49 20.06
CA LEU A 406 24.17 -10.14 20.80
C LEU A 406 22.83 -9.52 20.40
N VAL A 407 21.86 -10.36 20.01
CA VAL A 407 20.48 -9.95 19.76
C VAL A 407 19.56 -10.64 20.78
N ILE A 408 18.82 -9.87 21.55
CA ILE A 408 17.95 -10.34 22.63
C ILE A 408 16.49 -10.19 22.20
N GLY A 409 15.83 -11.30 21.86
CA GLY A 409 14.46 -11.40 21.38
C GLY A 409 14.37 -11.71 19.90
N GLY A 410 13.64 -12.78 19.56
CA GLY A 410 13.43 -13.32 18.20
C GLY A 410 12.18 -12.78 17.51
N GLY A 411 11.69 -11.58 17.85
CA GLY A 411 10.66 -10.87 17.10
C GLY A 411 11.18 -10.28 15.79
N LEU A 412 10.32 -9.59 14.99
CA LEU A 412 10.72 -9.02 13.69
C LEU A 412 11.93 -8.09 13.78
N GLY A 413 11.96 -7.20 14.78
CA GLY A 413 13.10 -6.29 14.97
C GLY A 413 14.39 -7.02 15.28
N GLY A 414 14.35 -8.04 16.17
CA GLY A 414 15.54 -8.84 16.49
C GLY A 414 16.02 -9.68 15.31
N MET A 415 15.12 -10.35 14.60
CA MET A 415 15.47 -11.11 13.40
C MET A 415 16.08 -10.23 12.30
N GLU A 416 15.57 -9.00 12.12
CA GLU A 416 16.16 -8.07 11.14
C GLU A 416 17.54 -7.57 11.58
N ALA A 417 17.73 -7.25 12.86
CA ALA A 417 19.05 -6.89 13.40
C ALA A 417 20.06 -8.02 13.17
N ALA A 418 19.71 -9.26 13.54
CA ALA A 418 20.55 -10.42 13.35
C ALA A 418 20.88 -10.66 11.86
N ARG A 419 19.88 -10.58 10.98
CA ARG A 419 20.05 -10.73 9.53
C ARG A 419 21.02 -9.70 8.96
N VAL A 420 20.84 -8.42 9.28
CA VAL A 420 21.67 -7.34 8.74
C VAL A 420 23.11 -7.47 9.26
N CYS A 421 23.30 -7.72 10.54
CA CYS A 421 24.64 -7.94 11.13
C CYS A 421 25.33 -9.14 10.47
N ALA A 422 24.65 -10.27 10.26
CA ALA A 422 25.21 -11.45 9.62
C ALA A 422 25.59 -11.20 8.16
N LEU A 423 24.75 -10.46 7.39
CA LEU A 423 25.03 -10.08 6.02
C LEU A 423 26.24 -9.13 5.90
N ARG A 424 26.55 -8.37 6.95
CA ARG A 424 27.74 -7.53 7.03
C ARG A 424 28.99 -8.28 7.53
N GLY A 425 28.85 -9.58 7.86
CA GLY A 425 29.96 -10.45 8.24
C GLY A 425 30.27 -10.50 9.73
N HIS A 426 29.41 -9.94 10.59
CA HIS A 426 29.57 -10.03 12.05
C HIS A 426 29.27 -11.45 12.56
N GLU A 427 29.80 -11.78 13.76
CA GLU A 427 29.44 -12.98 14.51
C GLU A 427 28.18 -12.69 15.34
N VAL A 428 27.08 -13.42 15.10
CA VAL A 428 25.76 -13.07 15.66
C VAL A 428 25.19 -14.22 16.48
N ASP A 429 24.91 -13.91 17.75
CA ASP A 429 24.10 -14.74 18.64
C ASP A 429 22.71 -14.10 18.82
N LEU A 430 21.64 -14.84 18.53
CA LEU A 430 20.25 -14.44 18.77
C LEU A 430 19.62 -15.33 19.83
N TYR A 431 19.13 -14.74 20.90
CA TYR A 431 18.47 -15.44 21.99
C TYR A 431 16.97 -15.15 22.02
N GLU A 432 16.17 -16.19 22.09
CA GLU A 432 14.70 -16.13 22.22
C GLU A 432 14.26 -16.97 23.45
N LYS A 433 13.48 -16.37 24.34
CA LYS A 433 13.01 -17.00 25.57
C LYS A 433 11.97 -18.09 25.36
N THR A 434 11.25 -18.04 24.23
CA THR A 434 10.22 -19.03 23.86
C THR A 434 10.78 -20.12 22.95
N ASP A 435 9.96 -21.08 22.60
CA ASP A 435 10.28 -22.20 21.69
C ASP A 435 10.08 -21.83 20.20
N HIS A 436 9.71 -20.57 19.88
CA HIS A 436 9.44 -20.13 18.52
C HIS A 436 9.88 -18.69 18.24
N LEU A 437 10.30 -18.42 17.01
CA LEU A 437 10.61 -17.08 16.49
C LEU A 437 9.33 -16.38 16.00
N GLY A 438 9.33 -15.05 16.09
CA GLY A 438 8.28 -14.17 15.58
C GLY A 438 7.63 -13.29 16.62
N GLY A 439 7.76 -13.61 17.93
CA GLY A 439 7.18 -12.82 19.01
C GLY A 439 5.69 -12.59 18.84
N VAL A 440 5.21 -11.37 19.11
CA VAL A 440 3.78 -11.00 18.97
C VAL A 440 3.28 -11.04 17.52
N PHE A 441 4.18 -11.03 16.54
CA PHE A 441 3.80 -11.09 15.11
C PHE A 441 3.20 -12.44 14.71
N VAL A 442 3.51 -13.53 15.44
CA VAL A 442 2.86 -14.83 15.25
C VAL A 442 1.35 -14.71 15.41
N ALA A 443 0.90 -14.10 16.50
CA ALA A 443 -0.53 -13.85 16.75
C ALA A 443 -1.13 -12.86 15.74
N ALA A 444 -0.41 -11.78 15.41
CA ALA A 444 -0.88 -10.80 14.44
C ALA A 444 -1.09 -11.38 13.03
N ALA A 445 -0.34 -12.42 12.65
CA ALA A 445 -0.42 -13.09 11.36
C ALA A 445 -1.47 -14.22 11.28
N THR A 446 -2.16 -14.54 12.39
CA THR A 446 -3.10 -15.66 12.47
C THR A 446 -4.35 -15.49 11.59
N PRO A 447 -5.02 -14.31 11.52
CA PRO A 447 -6.21 -14.16 10.69
C PRO A 447 -5.93 -14.58 9.25
N ASP A 448 -6.89 -15.26 8.60
CA ASP A 448 -6.71 -15.83 7.26
C ASP A 448 -6.36 -14.78 6.19
N PHE A 449 -6.91 -13.56 6.29
CA PHE A 449 -6.57 -12.43 5.40
C PHE A 449 -5.15 -11.87 5.62
N LYS A 450 -4.41 -12.39 6.60
CA LYS A 450 -3.01 -12.04 6.89
C LYS A 450 -2.00 -13.05 6.31
N GLU A 451 -2.32 -13.67 5.19
CA GLU A 451 -1.42 -14.64 4.53
C GLU A 451 -0.04 -14.05 4.20
N ASP A 452 0.02 -12.78 3.76
CA ASP A 452 1.27 -12.10 3.46
C ASP A 452 2.15 -11.94 4.70
N ASP A 453 1.55 -11.71 5.88
CA ASP A 453 2.27 -11.62 7.16
C ASP A 453 2.85 -12.99 7.55
N ARG A 454 2.12 -14.09 7.31
CA ARG A 454 2.65 -15.47 7.51
C ARG A 454 3.82 -15.76 6.58
N HIS A 455 3.75 -15.34 5.33
CA HIS A 455 4.86 -15.47 4.37
C HIS A 455 6.08 -14.67 4.82
N LEU A 456 5.91 -13.45 5.34
CA LEU A 456 7.00 -12.65 5.90
C LEU A 456 7.67 -13.36 7.09
N LEU A 457 6.86 -13.92 7.99
CA LEU A 457 7.38 -14.67 9.13
C LEU A 457 8.17 -15.91 8.69
N ALA A 458 7.65 -16.64 7.70
CA ALA A 458 8.34 -17.81 7.13
C ALA A 458 9.68 -17.39 6.48
N TRP A 459 9.69 -16.27 5.74
CA TRP A 459 10.90 -15.71 5.14
C TRP A 459 11.94 -15.35 6.20
N TYR A 460 11.57 -14.68 7.30
CA TYR A 460 12.50 -14.39 8.38
C TYR A 460 13.06 -15.64 9.06
N LYS A 461 12.21 -16.63 9.32
CA LYS A 461 12.66 -17.93 9.88
C LYS A 461 13.67 -18.63 8.97
N LYS A 462 13.45 -18.56 7.66
CA LYS A 462 14.41 -19.07 6.67
C LYS A 462 15.72 -18.27 6.72
N GLN A 463 15.68 -16.95 6.79
CA GLN A 463 16.88 -16.11 6.93
C GLN A 463 17.70 -16.48 8.20
N MET A 464 17.04 -16.72 9.32
CA MET A 464 17.71 -17.16 10.57
C MET A 464 18.39 -18.52 10.42
N LYS A 465 17.90 -19.39 9.56
CA LYS A 465 18.47 -20.70 9.28
C LYS A 465 19.60 -20.66 8.26
N ASP A 466 19.48 -19.83 7.21
CA ASP A 466 20.39 -19.85 6.06
C ASP A 466 21.62 -18.98 6.27
N LEU A 467 21.52 -17.95 7.11
CA LEU A 467 22.63 -17.07 7.45
C LEU A 467 23.46 -17.62 8.64
N PRO A 468 24.74 -17.22 8.78
CA PRO A 468 25.59 -17.66 9.87
C PRO A 468 25.22 -17.00 11.21
N ILE A 469 24.02 -17.31 11.72
CA ILE A 469 23.46 -16.81 12.97
C ILE A 469 23.32 -17.98 13.95
N GLN A 470 23.85 -17.83 15.18
CA GLN A 470 23.64 -18.80 16.26
C GLN A 470 22.30 -18.46 16.96
N VAL A 471 21.29 -19.30 16.77
CA VAL A 471 19.95 -19.09 17.37
C VAL A 471 19.79 -19.95 18.61
N HIS A 472 19.57 -19.32 19.76
CA HIS A 472 19.41 -19.95 21.08
C HIS A 472 17.96 -19.82 21.55
N MET A 473 17.18 -20.87 21.39
CA MET A 473 15.77 -20.91 21.79
C MET A 473 15.60 -21.28 23.27
N ASN A 474 14.42 -21.00 23.85
CA ASN A 474 14.08 -21.31 25.24
C ASN A 474 15.09 -20.74 26.24
N THR A 475 15.67 -19.57 25.92
CA THR A 475 16.74 -18.98 26.74
C THR A 475 16.46 -17.52 26.97
N GLU A 476 16.09 -17.15 28.21
CA GLU A 476 15.95 -15.77 28.65
C GLU A 476 17.33 -15.20 29.01
N VAL A 477 17.74 -14.11 28.37
CA VAL A 477 19.02 -13.47 28.59
C VAL A 477 19.03 -12.72 29.92
N THR A 478 20.07 -12.94 30.71
CA THR A 478 20.36 -12.19 31.95
C THR A 478 21.50 -11.20 31.72
N GLU A 479 21.68 -10.24 32.65
CA GLU A 479 22.78 -9.26 32.59
C GLU A 479 24.15 -9.93 32.43
N ASP A 480 24.43 -11.02 33.13
CA ASP A 480 25.72 -11.69 33.05
C ASP A 480 26.03 -12.28 31.67
N MET A 481 25.01 -12.68 30.93
CA MET A 481 25.14 -13.23 29.58
C MET A 481 25.50 -12.17 28.52
N THR A 482 25.38 -10.90 28.84
CA THR A 482 25.72 -9.80 27.93
C THR A 482 27.22 -9.50 27.85
N LYS A 483 28.01 -10.05 28.78
CA LYS A 483 29.45 -9.79 28.87
C LYS A 483 30.20 -10.43 27.70
N GLY A 484 31.11 -9.64 27.12
CA GLY A 484 32.01 -10.12 26.03
C GLY A 484 31.42 -9.95 24.62
N TYR A 485 30.32 -9.28 24.47
CA TYR A 485 29.81 -8.82 23.18
C TYR A 485 30.24 -7.38 22.91
N ASP A 486 30.52 -7.08 21.64
CA ASP A 486 30.91 -5.74 21.20
C ASP A 486 29.67 -4.84 21.02
N GLU A 487 28.54 -5.42 20.57
CA GLU A 487 27.29 -4.71 20.30
C GLU A 487 26.09 -5.55 20.78
N ILE A 488 25.08 -4.91 21.35
CA ILE A 488 23.92 -5.57 21.94
C ILE A 488 22.62 -4.92 21.46
N PHE A 489 21.74 -5.69 20.84
CA PHE A 489 20.39 -5.27 20.47
C PHE A 489 19.36 -5.84 21.46
N VAL A 490 18.66 -4.96 22.16
CA VAL A 490 17.56 -5.32 23.05
C VAL A 490 16.24 -5.17 22.30
N ALA A 491 15.65 -6.29 21.87
CA ALA A 491 14.43 -6.42 21.09
C ALA A 491 13.38 -7.26 21.84
N THR A 492 13.29 -7.10 23.15
CA THR A 492 12.46 -7.87 24.10
C THR A 492 10.96 -7.69 23.90
N GLY A 493 10.55 -6.76 23.01
CA GLY A 493 9.16 -6.58 22.63
C GLY A 493 8.31 -5.84 23.67
N ALA A 494 7.04 -6.18 23.71
CA ALA A 494 6.06 -5.51 24.57
C ALA A 494 5.07 -6.52 25.16
N LYS A 495 4.38 -6.10 26.23
CA LYS A 495 3.33 -6.87 26.90
C LYS A 495 1.99 -6.19 26.76
N GLU A 496 0.91 -6.97 26.63
CA GLU A 496 -0.44 -6.41 26.61
C GLU A 496 -0.75 -5.60 27.87
N ARG A 497 -1.38 -4.45 27.66
CA ARG A 497 -1.89 -3.63 28.75
C ARG A 497 -3.08 -4.33 29.39
N LYS A 498 -2.96 -4.67 30.67
CA LYS A 498 -4.05 -5.26 31.42
C LYS A 498 -4.99 -4.18 31.99
N LEU A 499 -6.29 -4.49 32.01
CA LEU A 499 -7.32 -3.62 32.60
C LEU A 499 -7.81 -4.23 33.90
N GLU A 500 -7.90 -3.39 34.94
CA GLU A 500 -8.47 -3.75 36.26
C GLU A 500 -9.93 -3.29 36.30
N ILE A 501 -10.83 -4.12 35.73
CA ILE A 501 -12.27 -3.87 35.65
C ILE A 501 -12.99 -5.01 36.38
N PRO A 502 -14.00 -4.72 37.24
CA PRO A 502 -14.78 -5.76 37.89
C PRO A 502 -15.37 -6.78 36.90
N GLY A 503 -15.14 -8.07 37.16
CA GLY A 503 -15.58 -9.17 36.31
C GLY A 503 -14.61 -9.56 35.16
N PHE A 504 -13.41 -8.95 35.05
CA PHE A 504 -12.41 -9.27 34.00
C PHE A 504 -11.53 -10.48 34.38
N ASP A 505 -11.72 -11.08 35.52
CA ASP A 505 -11.20 -12.40 35.91
C ASP A 505 -12.04 -13.57 35.36
N SER A 506 -13.14 -13.27 34.66
CA SER A 506 -14.02 -14.24 34.04
C SER A 506 -13.30 -15.00 32.90
N PRO A 507 -13.56 -16.31 32.68
CA PRO A 507 -13.08 -17.07 31.54
C PRO A 507 -13.67 -16.58 30.21
N HIS A 508 -14.70 -15.73 30.24
CA HIS A 508 -15.30 -15.10 29.09
C HIS A 508 -14.59 -13.78 28.67
N VAL A 509 -13.45 -13.45 29.29
CA VAL A 509 -12.64 -12.27 28.95
C VAL A 509 -11.27 -12.73 28.53
N THR A 510 -10.89 -12.44 27.28
CA THR A 510 -9.56 -12.72 26.72
C THR A 510 -8.89 -11.44 26.24
N TYR A 511 -7.60 -11.49 26.06
CA TYR A 511 -6.83 -10.41 25.47
C TYR A 511 -6.53 -10.71 24.01
N ALA A 512 -6.28 -9.67 23.18
CA ALA A 512 -6.11 -9.80 21.74
C ALA A 512 -5.01 -10.80 21.34
N PHE A 513 -3.85 -10.78 22.05
CA PHE A 513 -2.77 -11.73 21.79
C PHE A 513 -3.19 -13.19 22.05
N GLU A 514 -3.83 -13.43 23.16
CA GLU A 514 -4.34 -14.76 23.53
C GLU A 514 -5.41 -15.23 22.53
N THR A 515 -6.34 -14.33 22.16
CA THR A 515 -7.40 -14.62 21.18
C THR A 515 -6.84 -15.02 19.80
N LEU A 516 -5.74 -14.42 19.39
CA LEU A 516 -5.15 -14.64 18.07
C LEU A 516 -4.07 -15.73 18.04
N ARG A 517 -3.35 -15.94 19.18
CA ARG A 517 -2.11 -16.73 19.21
C ARG A 517 -2.21 -18.13 18.56
N ASP A 518 -3.28 -18.83 18.83
CA ASP A 518 -3.43 -20.22 18.40
C ASP A 518 -4.58 -20.40 17.38
N GLY A 519 -5.32 -19.33 17.04
CA GLY A 519 -6.52 -19.44 16.22
C GLY A 519 -7.61 -20.37 16.81
N SER A 520 -7.41 -20.80 18.05
CA SER A 520 -8.14 -21.89 18.69
C SER A 520 -9.16 -21.43 19.73
N ILE A 521 -9.24 -20.13 20.04
CA ILE A 521 -10.27 -19.64 20.93
C ILE A 521 -11.61 -19.69 20.21
N GLN A 522 -12.35 -20.78 20.46
CA GLN A 522 -13.75 -20.85 20.13
C GLN A 522 -14.52 -19.97 21.14
N ILE A 523 -15.05 -18.87 20.63
CA ILE A 523 -15.92 -18.00 21.42
C ILE A 523 -17.31 -18.61 21.41
N ASP A 524 -17.75 -19.11 22.54
CA ASP A 524 -19.11 -19.58 22.75
C ASP A 524 -20.08 -18.35 22.77
N GLY A 525 -21.30 -18.55 22.24
CA GLY A 525 -22.31 -17.49 22.18
C GLY A 525 -22.27 -16.68 20.90
N GLU A 526 -23.22 -15.76 20.79
CA GLU A 526 -23.43 -14.91 19.59
C GLU A 526 -22.85 -13.49 19.73
N ASN A 527 -22.80 -12.98 20.96
CA ASN A 527 -22.48 -11.56 21.23
C ASN A 527 -21.03 -11.42 21.66
N VAL A 528 -20.22 -10.82 20.80
CA VAL A 528 -18.80 -10.53 21.09
C VAL A 528 -18.60 -9.03 21.29
N LEU A 529 -18.01 -8.64 22.41
CA LEU A 529 -17.67 -7.25 22.68
C LEU A 529 -16.15 -7.07 22.60
N ILE A 530 -15.71 -6.12 21.79
CA ILE A 530 -14.30 -5.75 21.62
C ILE A 530 -14.06 -4.44 22.37
N ILE A 531 -13.10 -4.42 23.28
CA ILE A 531 -12.67 -3.19 23.96
C ILE A 531 -11.42 -2.66 23.26
N GLY A 532 -11.56 -1.50 22.64
CA GLY A 532 -10.52 -0.85 21.84
C GLY A 532 -10.77 -0.97 20.35
N GLY A 533 -11.03 0.17 19.71
CA GLY A 533 -11.26 0.32 18.27
C GLY A 533 -9.99 0.65 17.46
N GLY A 534 -8.81 0.23 17.93
CA GLY A 534 -7.56 0.27 17.16
C GLY A 534 -7.58 -0.72 16.00
N LEU A 535 -6.49 -0.79 15.21
CA LEU A 535 -6.40 -1.67 14.04
C LEU A 535 -6.67 -3.14 14.41
N THR A 536 -5.98 -3.65 15.44
CA THR A 536 -6.13 -5.05 15.89
C THR A 536 -7.55 -5.35 16.35
N GLY A 537 -8.17 -4.44 17.14
CA GLY A 537 -9.55 -4.64 17.60
C GLY A 537 -10.55 -4.66 16.45
N CYS A 538 -10.39 -3.80 15.46
CA CYS A 538 -11.24 -3.78 14.26
C CYS A 538 -11.03 -5.01 13.37
N GLU A 539 -9.80 -5.53 13.24
CA GLU A 539 -9.51 -6.76 12.50
C GLU A 539 -10.10 -7.99 13.22
N ILE A 540 -10.03 -8.05 14.55
CA ILE A 540 -10.69 -9.09 15.35
C ILE A 540 -12.22 -8.99 15.19
N ALA A 541 -12.77 -7.77 15.19
CA ALA A 541 -14.20 -7.55 14.96
C ALA A 541 -14.63 -8.07 13.57
N TYR A 542 -13.84 -7.81 12.54
CA TYR A 542 -14.07 -8.37 11.20
C TYR A 542 -14.05 -9.90 11.20
N MET A 543 -13.07 -10.50 11.85
CA MET A 543 -12.93 -11.96 11.94
C MET A 543 -14.21 -12.60 12.51
N PHE A 544 -14.67 -12.13 13.66
CA PHE A 544 -15.87 -12.68 14.31
C PHE A 544 -17.18 -12.33 13.60
N ALA A 545 -17.30 -11.11 13.05
CA ALA A 545 -18.49 -10.70 12.31
C ALA A 545 -18.66 -11.53 11.03
N ARG A 546 -17.58 -11.89 10.35
CA ARG A 546 -17.60 -12.79 9.19
C ARG A 546 -18.03 -14.22 9.55
N GLU A 547 -17.74 -14.67 10.77
CA GLU A 547 -18.22 -15.94 11.31
C GLU A 547 -19.71 -15.90 11.76
N GLY A 548 -20.37 -14.77 11.56
CA GLY A 548 -21.79 -14.58 11.90
C GLY A 548 -22.06 -14.14 13.33
N LYS A 549 -21.04 -13.75 14.11
CA LYS A 549 -21.22 -13.21 15.46
C LYS A 549 -21.77 -11.78 15.42
N LYS A 550 -22.50 -11.39 16.43
CA LYS A 550 -22.98 -10.03 16.69
C LYS A 550 -21.89 -9.25 17.43
N VAL A 551 -21.13 -8.44 16.70
CA VAL A 551 -19.95 -7.78 17.25
C VAL A 551 -20.25 -6.33 17.62
N THR A 552 -19.81 -5.92 18.84
CA THR A 552 -19.84 -4.54 19.31
C THR A 552 -18.41 -4.10 19.68
N ILE A 553 -17.94 -2.99 19.11
CA ILE A 553 -16.68 -2.33 19.50
C ILE A 553 -17.02 -1.19 20.48
N VAL A 554 -16.32 -1.14 21.61
CA VAL A 554 -16.35 -0.02 22.56
C VAL A 554 -15.01 0.69 22.49
N GLU A 555 -15.05 1.98 22.10
CA GLU A 555 -13.85 2.80 21.91
C GLU A 555 -13.92 4.06 22.80
N MET A 556 -12.85 4.31 23.57
CA MET A 556 -12.79 5.44 24.49
C MET A 556 -12.65 6.81 23.80
N THR A 557 -12.15 6.82 22.56
CA THR A 557 -11.95 8.03 21.75
C THR A 557 -13.13 8.30 20.82
N GLU A 558 -13.11 9.44 20.15
CA GLU A 558 -14.16 9.85 19.20
C GLU A 558 -14.11 9.07 17.88
N THR A 559 -12.98 8.44 17.56
CA THR A 559 -12.76 7.74 16.29
C THR A 559 -12.16 6.35 16.53
N ILE A 560 -12.55 5.39 15.70
CA ILE A 560 -11.86 4.10 15.58
C ILE A 560 -10.77 4.16 14.52
N LEU A 561 -9.91 3.13 14.47
CA LEU A 561 -8.81 3.02 13.50
C LEU A 561 -7.82 4.19 13.55
N ASN A 562 -7.73 4.86 14.68
CA ASN A 562 -6.74 5.92 14.90
C ASN A 562 -5.36 5.33 15.21
N ALA A 563 -4.80 4.58 14.23
CA ALA A 563 -3.50 3.92 14.34
C ALA A 563 -2.44 4.69 13.56
N PHE A 564 -1.27 4.89 14.19
CA PHE A 564 -0.14 5.56 13.54
C PHE A 564 0.31 4.79 12.28
N GLY A 565 0.39 5.51 11.16
CA GLY A 565 0.85 4.95 9.87
C GLY A 565 -0.19 4.09 9.13
N LEU A 566 -1.45 4.04 9.56
CA LEU A 566 -2.51 3.36 8.82
C LEU A 566 -2.79 4.11 7.51
N SER A 567 -2.69 3.39 6.39
CA SER A 567 -2.96 3.96 5.07
C SER A 567 -4.47 4.09 4.81
N ALA A 568 -4.85 5.12 4.04
CA ALA A 568 -6.24 5.34 3.65
C ALA A 568 -6.88 4.12 2.94
N ALA A 569 -6.14 3.37 2.14
CA ALA A 569 -6.67 2.17 1.47
C ALA A 569 -7.08 1.08 2.48
N ASN A 570 -6.22 0.81 3.48
CA ASN A 570 -6.54 -0.14 4.55
C ASN A 570 -7.68 0.37 5.43
N TYR A 571 -7.65 1.66 5.78
CA TYR A 571 -8.69 2.31 6.58
C TYR A 571 -10.07 2.24 5.89
N ASN A 572 -10.15 2.69 4.64
CA ASN A 572 -11.41 2.77 3.92
C ASN A 572 -12.03 1.38 3.71
N MET A 573 -11.23 0.38 3.33
CA MET A 573 -11.74 -0.97 3.16
C MET A 573 -12.23 -1.57 4.46
N LEU A 574 -11.47 -1.43 5.55
CA LEU A 574 -11.88 -1.98 6.85
C LEU A 574 -13.14 -1.30 7.38
N MET A 575 -13.31 0.01 7.15
CA MET A 575 -14.57 0.71 7.47
C MET A 575 -15.76 0.19 6.67
N GLU A 576 -15.61 -0.03 5.35
CA GLU A 576 -16.67 -0.64 4.52
C GLU A 576 -16.97 -2.08 4.97
N ILE A 577 -15.96 -2.86 5.37
CA ILE A 577 -16.12 -4.21 5.92
C ILE A 577 -16.95 -4.18 7.22
N LEU A 578 -16.60 -3.31 8.17
CA LEU A 578 -17.32 -3.20 9.44
C LEU A 578 -18.79 -2.76 9.23
N ASP A 579 -19.04 -1.84 8.29
CA ASP A 579 -20.39 -1.43 7.90
C ASP A 579 -21.18 -2.56 7.24
N TYR A 580 -20.56 -3.29 6.30
CA TYR A 580 -21.16 -4.43 5.60
C TYR A 580 -21.64 -5.52 6.57
N TYR A 581 -20.79 -5.90 7.53
CA TYR A 581 -21.10 -6.91 8.55
C TYR A 581 -21.89 -6.35 9.74
N LYS A 582 -22.31 -5.07 9.69
CA LYS A 582 -23.13 -4.42 10.72
C LYS A 582 -22.50 -4.44 12.11
N VAL A 583 -21.17 -4.29 12.20
CA VAL A 583 -20.46 -4.17 13.45
C VAL A 583 -20.90 -2.88 14.16
N LYS A 584 -21.41 -3.02 15.39
CA LYS A 584 -21.81 -1.86 16.17
C LYS A 584 -20.59 -1.19 16.79
N VAL A 585 -20.50 0.13 16.70
CA VAL A 585 -19.40 0.90 17.32
C VAL A 585 -19.95 1.92 18.30
N ILE A 586 -19.51 1.85 19.56
CA ILE A 586 -19.84 2.80 20.63
C ILE A 586 -18.57 3.58 20.95
N LYS A 587 -18.56 4.86 20.58
CA LYS A 587 -17.42 5.78 20.71
C LYS A 587 -17.54 6.64 21.98
N ASN A 588 -16.45 7.28 22.41
CA ASN A 588 -16.38 8.04 23.64
C ASN A 588 -16.89 7.24 24.85
N ALA A 589 -16.59 5.92 24.88
CA ALA A 589 -17.19 4.99 25.82
C ALA A 589 -16.13 4.08 26.47
N VAL A 590 -16.37 3.72 27.70
CA VAL A 590 -15.53 2.78 28.46
C VAL A 590 -16.39 1.69 29.06
N VAL A 591 -15.83 0.48 29.22
CA VAL A 591 -16.46 -0.59 29.99
C VAL A 591 -16.11 -0.39 31.45
N GLU A 592 -17.12 -0.34 32.32
CA GLU A 592 -16.94 -0.15 33.75
C GLU A 592 -17.05 -1.47 34.54
N GLU A 593 -17.80 -2.46 34.02
CA GLU A 593 -18.05 -3.74 34.70
C GLU A 593 -18.46 -4.80 33.69
N PHE A 594 -18.16 -6.07 33.97
CA PHE A 594 -18.72 -7.23 33.29
C PHE A 594 -19.40 -8.16 34.31
N ARG A 595 -20.68 -8.40 34.11
CA ARG A 595 -21.46 -9.29 35.00
C ARG A 595 -22.66 -9.90 34.26
N ASP A 596 -23.03 -11.11 34.62
CA ASP A 596 -24.24 -11.79 34.13
C ASP A 596 -24.38 -11.80 32.60
N GLY A 597 -23.28 -11.99 31.88
CA GLY A 597 -23.24 -11.98 30.40
C GLY A 597 -23.50 -10.60 29.78
N LYS A 598 -23.26 -9.52 30.50
CA LYS A 598 -23.42 -8.14 30.06
C LYS A 598 -22.23 -7.27 30.45
N ALA A 599 -21.82 -6.41 29.53
CA ALA A 599 -20.88 -5.32 29.78
C ALA A 599 -21.65 -4.04 30.14
N ILE A 600 -21.28 -3.41 31.24
CA ILE A 600 -21.78 -2.08 31.64
C ILE A 600 -20.87 -1.04 30.97
N VAL A 601 -21.40 -0.34 30.00
CA VAL A 601 -20.65 0.62 29.15
C VAL A 601 -21.11 2.04 29.49
N ALA A 602 -20.18 2.89 29.90
CA ALA A 602 -20.41 4.31 30.11
C ALA A 602 -19.97 5.12 28.88
N GLU A 603 -20.94 5.64 28.16
CA GLU A 603 -20.73 6.50 26.99
C GLU A 603 -20.80 7.99 27.41
N THR A 604 -19.83 8.79 26.92
CA THR A 604 -19.85 10.26 27.09
C THR A 604 -20.49 10.92 25.87
N VAL A 605 -21.76 11.33 26.00
CA VAL A 605 -22.51 11.98 24.94
C VAL A 605 -22.24 13.49 24.96
N LYS A 606 -21.55 13.98 23.91
CA LYS A 606 -21.25 15.42 23.74
C LYS A 606 -22.27 16.15 22.86
N ASN A 607 -22.98 15.42 21.98
CA ASN A 607 -24.00 15.97 21.10
C ASN A 607 -25.41 15.68 21.62
N TYR A 608 -26.09 16.72 22.02
CA TYR A 608 -27.46 16.63 22.49
C TYR A 608 -28.44 16.64 21.29
N PRO A 609 -29.30 15.63 21.12
CA PRO A 609 -30.13 15.49 19.93
C PRO A 609 -31.23 16.55 19.78
N ASN A 610 -31.45 17.39 20.77
CA ASN A 610 -32.52 18.41 20.75
C ASN A 610 -31.94 19.82 20.82
N VAL A 611 -31.94 20.53 19.67
CA VAL A 611 -31.37 21.86 19.51
C VAL A 611 -31.99 22.90 20.46
N ALA A 612 -33.26 22.80 20.78
CA ALA A 612 -33.96 23.74 21.68
C ALA A 612 -33.44 23.70 23.14
N ASN A 613 -32.94 22.55 23.57
CA ASN A 613 -32.39 22.37 24.92
C ASN A 613 -30.86 22.34 24.97
N ARG A 614 -30.18 22.41 23.81
CA ARG A 614 -28.72 22.27 23.71
C ARG A 614 -27.98 23.31 24.55
N ALA A 615 -28.40 24.56 24.48
CA ALA A 615 -27.78 25.65 25.26
C ALA A 615 -28.02 25.49 26.78
N LYS A 616 -29.22 25.07 27.19
CA LYS A 616 -29.55 24.82 28.61
C LYS A 616 -28.74 23.64 29.16
N LEU A 617 -28.60 22.54 28.40
CA LEU A 617 -27.83 21.36 28.76
C LEU A 617 -26.32 21.61 28.77
N MET A 618 -25.78 22.38 27.81
CA MET A 618 -24.38 22.81 27.87
C MET A 618 -24.06 23.67 29.09
N PHE A 619 -24.99 24.54 29.50
CA PHE A 619 -24.82 25.34 30.73
C PHE A 619 -24.92 24.51 32.00
N ALA A 620 -25.77 23.46 32.01
CA ALA A 620 -25.98 22.60 33.21
C ALA A 620 -24.89 21.55 33.39
N LEU A 621 -24.33 21.00 32.28
CA LEU A 621 -23.42 19.85 32.29
C LEU A 621 -21.97 20.20 31.91
N GLY A 622 -21.72 21.43 31.46
CA GLY A 622 -20.40 21.90 31.06
C GLY A 622 -19.85 21.19 29.83
N PRO A 623 -18.57 21.45 29.44
CA PRO A 623 -17.96 20.88 28.20
C PRO A 623 -17.66 19.38 28.29
N GLN A 624 -17.85 18.76 29.46
CA GLN A 624 -17.50 17.34 29.71
C GLN A 624 -18.53 16.34 29.16
N GLY A 625 -19.73 16.79 28.76
CA GLY A 625 -20.79 15.93 28.23
C GLY A 625 -21.55 15.15 29.35
N MET A 626 -22.55 14.37 28.95
CA MET A 626 -23.36 13.54 29.85
C MET A 626 -22.91 12.08 29.74
N LYS A 627 -22.68 11.44 30.86
CA LYS A 627 -22.43 9.99 30.91
C LYS A 627 -23.76 9.24 30.84
N VAL A 628 -23.91 8.36 29.88
CA VAL A 628 -25.03 7.45 29.71
C VAL A 628 -24.53 6.03 29.90
N LYS A 629 -25.19 5.25 30.74
CA LYS A 629 -24.85 3.83 30.94
C LYS A 629 -25.72 2.95 30.06
N HIS A 630 -25.07 1.99 29.38
CA HIS A 630 -25.69 0.98 28.54
C HIS A 630 -25.34 -0.40 29.07
N GLU A 631 -26.31 -1.29 29.10
CA GLU A 631 -26.07 -2.73 29.30
C GLU A 631 -25.97 -3.38 27.91
N ILE A 632 -24.79 -3.87 27.55
CA ILE A 632 -24.53 -4.49 26.26
C ILE A 632 -24.39 -6.01 26.47
N PRO A 633 -25.20 -6.84 25.82
CA PRO A 633 -25.00 -8.29 25.84
C PRO A 633 -23.60 -8.64 25.34
N ALA A 634 -22.89 -9.47 26.08
CA ALA A 634 -21.57 -9.93 25.77
C ALA A 634 -21.38 -11.35 26.31
N ASP A 635 -21.42 -12.32 25.42
CA ASP A 635 -21.12 -13.71 25.78
C ASP A 635 -19.61 -13.88 25.92
N HIS A 636 -18.84 -13.06 25.20
CA HIS A 636 -17.38 -12.99 25.32
C HIS A 636 -16.88 -11.55 25.12
N ILE A 637 -15.80 -11.20 25.84
CA ILE A 637 -15.11 -9.91 25.72
C ILE A 637 -13.67 -10.14 25.24
N VAL A 638 -13.26 -9.41 24.19
CA VAL A 638 -11.86 -9.35 23.77
C VAL A 638 -11.29 -7.97 24.06
N VAL A 639 -10.21 -7.93 24.85
CA VAL A 639 -9.53 -6.68 25.22
C VAL A 639 -8.39 -6.40 24.27
N SER A 640 -8.45 -5.28 23.55
CA SER A 640 -7.47 -4.84 22.55
C SER A 640 -7.08 -3.37 22.76
N VAL A 641 -6.46 -3.06 23.91
CA VAL A 641 -6.15 -1.70 24.37
C VAL A 641 -4.67 -1.34 24.28
N GLY A 642 -3.92 -2.06 23.45
CA GLY A 642 -2.51 -1.82 23.15
C GLY A 642 -1.53 -2.49 24.11
N TYR A 643 -0.25 -2.13 23.96
CA TYR A 643 0.88 -2.78 24.59
C TYR A 643 1.71 -1.79 25.40
N LEU A 644 2.49 -2.31 26.36
CA LEU A 644 3.50 -1.61 27.14
C LEU A 644 4.88 -2.16 26.79
N PRO A 645 5.90 -1.31 26.56
CA PRO A 645 7.28 -1.75 26.29
C PRO A 645 7.82 -2.66 27.40
N ASP A 646 8.66 -3.64 27.04
CA ASP A 646 9.44 -4.42 28.00
C ASP A 646 10.93 -4.05 27.88
N ASP A 647 11.30 -2.93 28.51
CA ASP A 647 12.66 -2.35 28.49
C ASP A 647 13.47 -2.68 29.75
N ARG A 648 12.97 -3.54 30.64
CA ARG A 648 13.58 -3.83 31.95
C ARG A 648 15.03 -4.27 31.90
N LEU A 649 15.37 -5.16 30.93
CA LEU A 649 16.76 -5.60 30.77
C LEU A 649 17.64 -4.46 30.24
N TYR A 650 17.12 -3.66 29.29
CA TYR A 650 17.86 -2.51 28.76
C TYR A 650 18.25 -1.54 29.87
N GLU A 651 17.34 -1.23 30.79
CA GLU A 651 17.61 -0.32 31.92
C GLU A 651 18.73 -0.83 32.86
N GLN A 652 18.98 -2.15 32.91
CA GLN A 652 20.04 -2.77 33.70
C GLN A 652 21.40 -2.70 32.98
N ILE A 653 21.44 -2.86 31.66
CA ILE A 653 22.67 -3.05 30.87
C ILE A 653 23.00 -1.86 29.95
N LYS A 654 22.21 -0.81 29.94
CA LYS A 654 22.34 0.32 29.03
C LYS A 654 23.74 0.93 29.00
N GLY A 655 24.22 1.23 27.80
CA GLY A 655 25.56 1.78 27.53
C GLY A 655 25.71 2.16 26.06
N ASP A 656 26.89 2.63 25.67
CA ASP A 656 27.15 3.18 24.31
C ASP A 656 26.95 2.16 23.18
N HIS A 657 27.07 0.85 23.48
CA HIS A 657 26.95 -0.24 22.52
C HIS A 657 25.69 -1.10 22.74
N VAL A 658 24.69 -0.57 23.43
CA VAL A 658 23.42 -1.23 23.73
C VAL A 658 22.28 -0.47 23.10
N TYR A 659 21.57 -1.11 22.18
CA TYR A 659 20.51 -0.51 21.37
C TYR A 659 19.14 -1.07 21.73
N LEU A 660 18.22 -0.22 22.19
CA LEU A 660 16.83 -0.58 22.40
C LEU A 660 16.06 -0.37 21.11
N ILE A 661 15.45 -1.46 20.55
CA ILE A 661 14.79 -1.45 19.26
C ILE A 661 13.36 -2.05 19.31
N GLY A 662 12.59 -1.75 18.27
CA GLY A 662 11.23 -2.27 18.09
C GLY A 662 10.30 -1.92 19.23
N ASP A 663 9.37 -2.83 19.54
CA ASP A 663 8.32 -2.61 20.54
C ASP A 663 8.86 -2.51 21.97
N ALA A 664 10.08 -2.99 22.23
CA ALA A 664 10.75 -2.79 23.52
C ALA A 664 11.05 -1.31 23.77
N LYS A 665 11.26 -0.51 22.71
CA LYS A 665 11.40 0.95 22.79
C LYS A 665 10.05 1.65 22.74
N ARG A 666 9.21 1.25 21.78
CA ARG A 666 7.88 1.83 21.58
C ARG A 666 7.03 0.89 20.71
N PRO A 667 5.94 0.34 21.22
CA PRO A 667 5.00 -0.42 20.41
C PRO A 667 4.36 0.45 19.32
N THR A 668 4.54 0.05 18.06
CA THR A 668 4.02 0.79 16.91
C THR A 668 3.52 -0.15 15.81
N ASN A 669 4.38 -0.51 14.85
CA ASN A 669 4.02 -1.30 13.68
C ASN A 669 5.24 -2.07 13.13
N VAL A 670 4.99 -2.93 12.13
CA VAL A 670 6.03 -3.76 11.47
C VAL A 670 7.15 -2.89 10.88
N MET A 671 6.81 -1.79 10.23
CA MET A 671 7.79 -0.90 9.60
C MET A 671 8.78 -0.33 10.61
N ASP A 672 8.28 0.23 11.71
CA ASP A 672 9.13 0.86 12.72
C ASP A 672 10.06 -0.16 13.39
N ALA A 673 9.57 -1.39 13.65
CA ALA A 673 10.37 -2.46 14.22
C ALA A 673 11.52 -2.89 13.29
N ILE A 674 11.23 -3.11 12.01
CA ILE A 674 12.22 -3.51 10.99
C ILE A 674 13.21 -2.37 10.71
N TRP A 675 12.71 -1.14 10.53
CA TRP A 675 13.57 0.00 10.21
C TRP A 675 14.53 0.36 11.34
N ALA A 676 14.06 0.38 12.60
CA ALA A 676 14.92 0.65 13.75
C ALA A 676 16.09 -0.34 13.84
N ALA A 677 15.82 -1.62 13.57
CA ALA A 677 16.85 -2.65 13.53
C ALA A 677 17.85 -2.43 12.37
N TYR A 678 17.32 -2.25 11.16
CA TYR A 678 18.13 -2.09 9.95
C TYR A 678 19.04 -0.85 10.03
N GLU A 679 18.48 0.30 10.44
CA GLU A 679 19.21 1.58 10.48
C GLU A 679 20.39 1.55 11.43
N ILE A 680 20.29 0.84 12.56
CA ILE A 680 21.42 0.67 13.47
C ILE A 680 22.38 -0.39 12.93
N ALA A 681 21.88 -1.57 12.58
CA ALA A 681 22.72 -2.71 12.20
C ALA A 681 23.53 -2.47 10.91
N LYS A 682 23.07 -1.60 9.99
CA LYS A 682 23.83 -1.28 8.77
C LYS A 682 25.10 -0.45 9.03
N ASP A 683 25.20 0.20 10.18
CA ASP A 683 26.27 1.15 10.49
C ASP A 683 27.27 0.64 11.57
N ILE A 684 27.04 -0.54 12.21
CA ILE A 684 27.93 -1.08 13.27
C ILE A 684 29.16 -1.86 12.73
#